data_f4ebb3be5f9f08e4d342da064fd37c6b
#
_entry.id   f4ebb3be5f9f08e4d342da064fd37c6b
#
_cell.length_a   1.000
_cell.length_b   1.000
_cell.length_c   1.000
_cell.angle_alpha   90.00
_cell.angle_beta   90.00
_cell.angle_gamma   90.00
#
_symmetry.space_group_name_H-M   'P 1'
#
loop_
_entity.id
_entity.type
_entity.pdbx_description
1 polymer ?
#
loop_
_entity_poly.entity_id
_entity_poly.type
_entity_poly.pdbx_seq_one_letter_code
_entity_poly.pdbx_strand_id
1 'polypeptide(L)'
;MKILKIQTLRGPNYWSIQRHQLVVVRLDLEDFQLQRTSFYQNLCKVLPSLAGKDIAQRSDISNATFLAEIVKDIAIALQGYIGMKVDFGTVKPTVENNIYQVVFEYQTEQAGRYAARAAVRICTSILETGTYATNELQEDLKDLRDIRLDGQLGPSTESIVAEAKARNIPWIELGSRAMIQLGYGVHQNRIQATLSNKTGILAVELACDKDGTKQILRDSGVPVPRGTTIRSPKYLEDAIAEVGGFPIVIKPLNGNHGRGITIDVRTVKEALVAFDMAQEVSEEVIIERFHLGRDHRILVINGKFVAVAERVPANVTGDGVSSISQLIEITNKDPRRGDGHDNVLTRIEIDRTSMDILARQGFTLESVPPKGLVCYLKATANLSTGGVSVDRTDEIHPENIWLAERVARIIGLDIAGIDMVTEDISKPVRQVDGAIVEVNAAPGFRMHTAPSIGKPRNVAAPVIEMLFPPDAPTRIPIVAITGTNGKTTTTRLIAHIFKQTGKRVGFTTTDGIYIGECLVEKGDTTGPHSAQVILRDPTVEVAVLETARGGLLRSGMGFDGSDVGVVMNVQADHLGIGDIDTIDDLARLKSVVVRTTLPTGYAVLNAEDPLVVAMAKEVESKVAYFSMNPDSPLIKSHIADGGLAAVYEEGYLTILKGDWKMRIEEAVNVPVTLGGRAAFNIQNSLAASLAAFSQHVTIEQIRQGLATFVASSEQTPGRMNLFELGKFHALVDYAHNPAGFKAIADFIQKWEGEAIGVIGAPGDRRDEDIIELGQLAANMFGQIFIKEDKDLRGRAPRVVADLLRQGVQEINPNIPCITILDEAEAISAALDSAPQSSLVVVFPDKVDAAIAIIEARKSKLS
;
A
#
# COMPACT_ATOMS: atom_id res chain seq x y z
N MET A 1 13.30 30.78 2.15
CA MET A 1 12.20 29.76 2.11
C MET A 1 12.51 28.63 3.08
N LYS A 2 11.53 28.15 3.87
CA LYS A 2 11.73 27.13 4.91
C LYS A 2 10.68 26.02 4.81
N ILE A 3 11.13 24.78 4.73
CA ILE A 3 10.24 23.63 4.82
C ILE A 3 9.84 23.43 6.28
N LEU A 4 8.55 23.57 6.60
CA LEU A 4 8.02 23.32 7.93
C LEU A 4 7.68 21.84 8.13
N LYS A 5 7.15 21.16 7.09
CA LYS A 5 6.76 19.77 7.15
C LYS A 5 6.73 19.13 5.77
N ILE A 6 7.10 17.84 5.69
CA ILE A 6 6.90 17.00 4.50
C ILE A 6 6.09 15.77 4.91
N GLN A 7 4.98 15.56 4.23
CA GLN A 7 4.11 14.38 4.40
C GLN A 7 4.00 13.62 3.08
N THR A 8 3.71 12.32 3.17
CA THR A 8 3.48 11.47 1.99
C THR A 8 2.13 10.77 2.11
N LEU A 9 1.31 10.92 1.09
CA LEU A 9 0.01 10.27 0.97
C LEU A 9 0.15 9.08 0.02
N ARG A 10 0.00 7.87 0.56
CA ARG A 10 0.31 6.62 -0.16
C ARG A 10 -0.87 6.02 -0.91
N GLY A 11 -2.09 6.40 -0.56
CA GLY A 11 -3.31 5.90 -1.15
C GLY A 11 -4.29 7.00 -1.52
N PRO A 12 -5.55 6.66 -1.81
CA PRO A 12 -6.60 7.63 -2.08
C PRO A 12 -6.62 8.74 -1.01
N ASN A 13 -6.77 9.97 -1.45
CA ASN A 13 -6.64 11.15 -0.59
C ASN A 13 -7.54 12.30 -1.07
N TYR A 14 -7.63 13.37 -0.30
CA TYR A 14 -8.52 14.48 -0.60
C TYR A 14 -7.98 15.49 -1.62
N TRP A 15 -6.70 15.40 -1.98
CA TRP A 15 -6.07 16.27 -2.96
C TRP A 15 -6.33 15.84 -4.39
N SER A 16 -6.46 14.54 -4.64
CA SER A 16 -6.62 13.98 -5.98
C SER A 16 -7.76 12.97 -6.06
N ILE A 17 -8.67 13.16 -7.00
CA ILE A 17 -9.72 12.21 -7.35
C ILE A 17 -9.13 10.97 -8.05
N GLN A 18 -8.04 11.14 -8.79
CA GLN A 18 -7.38 10.09 -9.58
C GLN A 18 -6.47 9.17 -8.74
N ARG A 19 -6.50 9.30 -7.41
CA ARG A 19 -5.75 8.43 -6.47
C ARG A 19 -4.23 8.52 -6.60
N HIS A 20 -3.68 9.67 -7.01
CA HIS A 20 -2.24 9.89 -7.07
C HIS A 20 -1.59 9.71 -5.69
N GLN A 21 -0.39 9.14 -5.68
CA GLN A 21 0.49 9.16 -4.51
C GLN A 21 1.18 10.51 -4.44
N LEU A 22 1.06 11.22 -3.31
CA LEU A 22 1.41 12.63 -3.22
C LEU A 22 2.41 12.93 -2.11
N VAL A 23 3.34 13.84 -2.40
CA VAL A 23 4.08 14.58 -1.37
C VAL A 23 3.33 15.89 -1.10
N VAL A 24 3.12 16.18 0.18
CA VAL A 24 2.57 17.46 0.66
C VAL A 24 3.65 18.16 1.47
N VAL A 25 4.10 19.31 0.98
CA VAL A 25 5.11 20.14 1.64
C VAL A 25 4.43 21.37 2.21
N ARG A 26 4.53 21.58 3.52
CA ARG A 26 4.16 22.84 4.16
C ARG A 26 5.38 23.75 4.12
N LEU A 27 5.28 24.83 3.36
CA LEU A 27 6.37 25.71 3.01
C LEU A 27 6.10 27.14 3.48
N ASP A 28 7.03 27.69 4.25
CA ASP A 28 7.06 29.11 4.61
C ASP A 28 7.88 29.85 3.54
N LEU A 29 7.23 30.79 2.87
CA LEU A 29 7.80 31.49 1.72
C LEU A 29 8.39 32.84 2.07
N GLU A 30 8.22 33.32 3.30
CA GLU A 30 8.68 34.65 3.71
C GLU A 30 8.31 35.78 2.71
N ASP A 31 8.58 37.01 3.00
CA ASP A 31 8.35 38.10 2.07
C ASP A 31 9.59 38.36 1.19
N PHE A 32 9.58 37.82 -0.03
CA PHE A 32 10.62 38.07 -1.01
C PHE A 32 10.24 39.18 -1.98
N GLN A 33 11.14 40.15 -2.17
CA GLN A 33 11.06 41.05 -3.33
C GLN A 33 11.54 40.32 -4.58
N LEU A 34 10.60 40.03 -5.50
CA LEU A 34 10.84 39.16 -6.63
C LEU A 34 10.59 39.85 -7.97
N GLN A 35 11.59 39.87 -8.85
CA GLN A 35 11.42 40.12 -10.27
C GLN A 35 11.14 38.83 -11.03
N ARG A 36 9.86 38.46 -11.14
CA ARG A 36 9.40 37.16 -11.68
C ARG A 36 10.01 36.80 -13.03
N THR A 37 10.05 37.77 -13.98
CA THR A 37 10.58 37.51 -15.34
C THR A 37 12.06 37.14 -15.32
N SER A 38 12.89 37.87 -14.57
CA SER A 38 14.33 37.60 -14.45
C SER A 38 14.57 36.26 -13.74
N PHE A 39 13.86 36.03 -12.64
CA PHE A 39 13.92 34.76 -11.89
C PHE A 39 13.57 33.56 -12.79
N TYR A 40 12.45 33.65 -13.52
CA TYR A 40 11.98 32.54 -14.37
C TYR A 40 12.94 32.28 -15.55
N GLN A 41 13.53 33.35 -16.14
CA GLN A 41 14.55 33.18 -17.17
C GLN A 41 15.79 32.45 -16.64
N ASN A 42 16.22 32.76 -15.43
CA ASN A 42 17.34 32.06 -14.78
C ASN A 42 16.99 30.60 -14.44
N LEU A 43 15.78 30.35 -13.95
CA LEU A 43 15.30 29.00 -13.72
C LEU A 43 15.29 28.14 -15.00
N CYS A 44 14.82 28.70 -16.12
CA CYS A 44 14.81 27.99 -17.41
C CYS A 44 16.21 27.68 -17.97
N LYS A 45 17.25 28.45 -17.57
CA LYS A 45 18.64 28.09 -17.89
C LYS A 45 19.12 26.87 -17.11
N VAL A 46 18.69 26.74 -15.85
CA VAL A 46 19.02 25.58 -14.97
C VAL A 46 18.20 24.35 -15.35
N LEU A 47 16.90 24.54 -15.57
CA LEU A 47 15.94 23.48 -15.88
C LEU A 47 15.17 23.80 -17.18
N PRO A 48 15.74 23.49 -18.35
CA PRO A 48 15.16 23.83 -19.66
C PRO A 48 13.76 23.22 -19.90
N SER A 49 13.40 22.10 -19.26
CA SER A 49 12.08 21.49 -19.37
C SER A 49 10.93 22.38 -18.84
N LEU A 50 11.24 23.38 -18.04
CA LEU A 50 10.25 24.32 -17.52
C LEU A 50 9.98 25.48 -18.48
N ALA A 51 10.76 25.64 -19.54
CA ALA A 51 10.57 26.69 -20.53
C ALA A 51 9.21 26.57 -21.24
N GLY A 52 8.50 27.70 -21.42
CA GLY A 52 7.20 27.71 -22.08
C GLY A 52 5.98 27.56 -21.18
N LYS A 53 6.15 27.36 -19.88
CA LYS A 53 5.03 27.47 -18.93
C LYS A 53 4.71 28.94 -18.67
N ASP A 54 3.45 29.35 -18.84
CA ASP A 54 3.01 30.77 -18.79
C ASP A 54 2.86 31.35 -17.37
N ILE A 55 3.53 30.74 -16.37
CA ILE A 55 3.41 31.11 -14.95
C ILE A 55 4.01 32.50 -14.68
N ALA A 56 5.10 32.87 -15.37
CA ALA A 56 5.76 34.14 -15.15
C ALA A 56 4.91 35.38 -15.52
N GLN A 57 3.95 35.21 -16.44
CA GLN A 57 3.07 36.29 -16.94
C GLN A 57 1.77 36.42 -16.15
N ARG A 58 1.48 35.48 -15.23
CA ARG A 58 0.26 35.52 -14.39
C ARG A 58 0.34 36.68 -13.37
N SER A 59 -0.33 37.79 -13.65
CA SER A 59 -0.44 38.95 -12.76
C SER A 59 -1.50 38.76 -11.64
N ASP A 60 -2.35 37.72 -11.77
CA ASP A 60 -3.47 37.40 -10.88
C ASP A 60 -3.06 36.74 -9.58
N ILE A 61 -1.81 36.29 -9.44
CA ILE A 61 -1.29 35.57 -8.24
C ILE A 61 -0.25 36.41 -7.48
N SER A 62 -0.15 36.17 -6.16
CA SER A 62 0.89 36.79 -5.32
C SER A 62 2.29 36.24 -5.63
N ASN A 63 3.36 36.94 -5.19
CA ASN A 63 4.72 36.41 -5.31
C ASN A 63 4.93 35.12 -4.55
N ALA A 64 4.29 34.95 -3.39
CA ALA A 64 4.34 33.73 -2.61
C ALA A 64 3.65 32.57 -3.35
N THR A 65 2.47 32.81 -3.94
CA THR A 65 1.79 31.78 -4.77
C THR A 65 2.64 31.40 -5.98
N PHE A 66 3.26 32.39 -6.65
CA PHE A 66 4.17 32.13 -7.76
C PHE A 66 5.34 31.21 -7.34
N LEU A 67 6.01 31.52 -6.22
CA LEU A 67 7.13 30.72 -5.74
C LEU A 67 6.69 29.29 -5.34
N ALA A 68 5.52 29.15 -4.73
CA ALA A 68 4.96 27.85 -4.39
C ALA A 68 4.70 26.98 -5.65
N GLU A 69 4.14 27.57 -6.71
CA GLU A 69 3.94 26.93 -8.01
C GLU A 69 5.27 26.53 -8.65
N ILE A 70 6.29 27.37 -8.56
CA ILE A 70 7.63 27.07 -9.06
C ILE A 70 8.26 25.89 -8.31
N VAL A 71 8.18 25.85 -6.99
CA VAL A 71 8.71 24.72 -6.19
C VAL A 71 8.02 23.41 -6.60
N LYS A 72 6.70 23.43 -6.81
CA LYS A 72 5.94 22.28 -7.33
C LYS A 72 6.48 21.85 -8.70
N ASP A 73 6.63 22.79 -9.63
CA ASP A 73 7.08 22.49 -10.99
C ASP A 73 8.51 21.97 -11.05
N ILE A 74 9.42 22.50 -10.22
CA ILE A 74 10.79 21.98 -10.09
C ILE A 74 10.76 20.54 -9.56
N ALA A 75 9.97 20.25 -8.52
CA ALA A 75 9.90 18.91 -7.93
C ALA A 75 9.38 17.86 -8.93
N ILE A 76 8.40 18.22 -9.76
CA ILE A 76 7.90 17.36 -10.85
C ILE A 76 8.97 17.22 -11.94
N ALA A 77 9.61 18.31 -12.37
CA ALA A 77 10.64 18.28 -13.41
C ALA A 77 11.84 17.41 -13.02
N LEU A 78 12.34 17.52 -11.79
CA LEU A 78 13.46 16.70 -11.30
C LEU A 78 13.15 15.20 -11.40
N GLN A 79 11.95 14.79 -11.02
CA GLN A 79 11.51 13.41 -11.18
C GLN A 79 11.40 13.02 -12.66
N GLY A 80 10.91 13.91 -13.52
CA GLY A 80 10.85 13.71 -14.97
C GLY A 80 12.22 13.52 -15.62
N TYR A 81 13.26 14.27 -15.19
CA TYR A 81 14.62 14.15 -15.73
C TYR A 81 15.27 12.79 -15.48
N ILE A 82 14.82 12.07 -14.46
CA ILE A 82 15.28 10.71 -14.19
C ILE A 82 14.30 9.63 -14.71
N GLY A 83 13.33 10.03 -15.55
CA GLY A 83 12.40 9.12 -16.23
C GLY A 83 11.23 8.63 -15.37
N MET A 84 10.90 9.30 -14.27
CA MET A 84 9.64 9.06 -13.53
C MET A 84 8.49 9.77 -14.25
N LYS A 85 7.34 9.08 -14.36
CA LYS A 85 6.14 9.64 -15.00
C LYS A 85 5.25 10.21 -13.91
N VAL A 86 5.38 11.49 -13.65
CA VAL A 86 4.60 12.25 -12.68
C VAL A 86 4.22 13.59 -13.31
N ASP A 87 2.96 13.99 -13.17
CA ASP A 87 2.45 15.22 -13.79
C ASP A 87 1.50 16.01 -12.88
N PHE A 88 0.88 15.34 -11.90
CA PHE A 88 -0.07 15.98 -11.01
C PHE A 88 0.64 16.86 -9.96
N GLY A 89 0.10 18.08 -9.77
CA GLY A 89 0.49 18.94 -8.66
C GLY A 89 -0.47 20.11 -8.49
N THR A 90 -0.60 20.58 -7.24
CA THR A 90 -1.44 21.74 -6.88
C THR A 90 -0.83 22.49 -5.71
N VAL A 91 -1.24 23.74 -5.54
CA VAL A 91 -0.79 24.60 -4.45
C VAL A 91 -2.02 25.20 -3.76
N LYS A 92 -2.03 25.20 -2.42
CA LYS A 92 -3.09 25.81 -1.60
C LYS A 92 -2.45 26.76 -0.57
N PRO A 93 -2.84 28.05 -0.47
CA PRO A 93 -2.48 28.90 0.66
C PRO A 93 -3.13 28.35 1.94
N THR A 94 -2.48 28.57 3.08
CA THR A 94 -3.07 28.31 4.40
C THR A 94 -3.65 29.60 5.01
N VAL A 95 -4.30 29.50 6.14
CA VAL A 95 -4.77 30.69 6.90
C VAL A 95 -3.62 31.52 7.48
N GLU A 96 -2.45 30.90 7.64
CA GLU A 96 -1.23 31.58 8.07
C GLU A 96 -0.60 32.31 6.89
N ASN A 97 -0.23 33.58 7.08
CA ASN A 97 0.38 34.39 6.02
C ASN A 97 1.68 33.73 5.52
N ASN A 98 1.87 33.75 4.19
CA ASN A 98 3.06 33.22 3.49
C ASN A 98 3.32 31.71 3.66
N ILE A 99 2.41 30.98 4.31
CA ILE A 99 2.51 29.53 4.41
C ILE A 99 1.63 28.86 3.37
N TYR A 100 2.23 27.95 2.60
CA TYR A 100 1.59 27.24 1.50
C TYR A 100 1.73 25.73 1.66
N GLN A 101 0.72 25.01 1.20
CA GLN A 101 0.81 23.59 0.91
C GLN A 101 1.15 23.39 -0.56
N VAL A 102 2.33 22.86 -0.82
CA VAL A 102 2.81 22.48 -2.14
C VAL A 102 2.64 20.99 -2.28
N VAL A 103 1.80 20.56 -3.21
CA VAL A 103 1.41 19.15 -3.39
C VAL A 103 1.82 18.70 -4.78
N PHE A 104 2.48 17.55 -4.87
CA PHE A 104 2.88 16.99 -6.15
C PHE A 104 2.99 15.46 -6.08
N GLU A 105 2.83 14.82 -7.22
CA GLU A 105 2.87 13.39 -7.39
C GLU A 105 4.29 12.84 -7.25
N TYR A 106 4.36 11.59 -6.73
CA TYR A 106 5.59 10.82 -6.73
C TYR A 106 5.37 9.40 -7.23
N GLN A 107 6.39 8.81 -7.83
CA GLN A 107 6.41 7.40 -8.20
C GLN A 107 7.10 6.54 -7.12
N THR A 108 8.16 7.07 -6.51
CA THR A 108 8.87 6.46 -5.37
C THR A 108 8.89 7.46 -4.22
N GLU A 109 8.44 7.07 -3.03
CA GLU A 109 8.27 7.98 -1.89
C GLU A 109 9.53 8.75 -1.53
N GLN A 110 10.67 8.05 -1.46
CA GLN A 110 11.94 8.69 -1.11
C GLN A 110 12.41 9.67 -2.18
N ALA A 111 12.19 9.37 -3.46
CA ALA A 111 12.50 10.30 -4.55
C ALA A 111 11.61 11.55 -4.50
N GLY A 112 10.30 11.39 -4.23
CA GLY A 112 9.40 12.54 -4.04
C GLY A 112 9.82 13.41 -2.86
N ARG A 113 10.21 12.83 -1.73
CA ARG A 113 10.72 13.57 -0.56
C ARG A 113 12.06 14.27 -0.85
N TYR A 114 12.94 13.64 -1.61
CA TYR A 114 14.20 14.25 -2.05
C TYR A 114 13.92 15.41 -3.02
N ALA A 115 13.07 15.19 -4.02
CA ALA A 115 12.69 16.21 -5.00
C ALA A 115 12.10 17.47 -4.33
N ALA A 116 11.29 17.29 -3.26
CA ALA A 116 10.79 18.41 -2.45
C ALA A 116 11.92 19.28 -1.89
N ARG A 117 12.92 18.64 -1.27
CA ARG A 117 14.06 19.35 -0.67
C ARG A 117 14.96 20.01 -1.74
N ALA A 118 15.24 19.28 -2.81
CA ALA A 118 16.03 19.79 -3.92
C ALA A 118 15.34 20.97 -4.61
N ALA A 119 14.02 20.91 -4.83
CA ALA A 119 13.25 22.00 -5.41
C ALA A 119 13.33 23.29 -4.58
N VAL A 120 13.26 23.20 -3.26
CA VAL A 120 13.42 24.36 -2.36
C VAL A 120 14.85 24.88 -2.42
N ARG A 121 15.88 24.01 -2.43
CA ARG A 121 17.31 24.46 -2.58
C ARG A 121 17.53 25.19 -3.89
N ILE A 122 17.10 24.64 -5.01
CA ILE A 122 17.24 25.23 -6.33
C ILE A 122 16.54 26.59 -6.38
N CYS A 123 15.28 26.64 -5.92
CA CYS A 123 14.50 27.88 -5.90
C CYS A 123 15.17 28.96 -5.03
N THR A 124 15.65 28.59 -3.82
CA THR A 124 16.34 29.53 -2.92
C THR A 124 17.65 30.04 -3.51
N SER A 125 18.48 29.16 -4.09
CA SER A 125 19.74 29.55 -4.73
C SER A 125 19.51 30.51 -5.88
N ILE A 126 18.52 30.27 -6.74
CA ILE A 126 18.20 31.19 -7.85
C ILE A 126 17.68 32.53 -7.35
N LEU A 127 16.95 32.57 -6.24
CA LEU A 127 16.50 33.81 -5.59
C LEU A 127 17.69 34.64 -5.06
N GLU A 128 18.66 33.99 -4.45
CA GLU A 128 19.78 34.65 -3.77
C GLU A 128 20.92 35.00 -4.73
N THR A 129 21.25 34.13 -5.68
CA THR A 129 22.44 34.21 -6.51
C THR A 129 22.14 34.39 -8.01
N GLY A 130 20.88 34.19 -8.42
CA GLY A 130 20.47 34.21 -9.83
C GLY A 130 20.78 32.89 -10.58
N THR A 131 21.38 31.88 -9.95
CA THR A 131 21.76 30.62 -10.60
C THR A 131 21.73 29.45 -9.64
N TYR A 132 21.91 28.25 -10.18
CA TYR A 132 22.21 27.00 -9.46
C TYR A 132 23.34 26.28 -10.17
N ALA A 133 24.35 25.84 -9.44
CA ALA A 133 25.56 25.31 -10.07
C ALA A 133 25.27 23.99 -10.81
N THR A 134 25.83 23.83 -12.00
CA THR A 134 25.59 22.64 -12.85
C THR A 134 26.04 21.33 -12.18
N ASN A 135 27.15 21.37 -11.43
CA ASN A 135 27.63 20.21 -10.67
C ASN A 135 26.64 19.81 -9.56
N GLU A 136 26.08 20.75 -8.82
CA GLU A 136 25.07 20.48 -7.78
C GLU A 136 23.79 19.89 -8.39
N LEU A 137 23.34 20.38 -9.54
CA LEU A 137 22.22 19.80 -10.27
C LEU A 137 22.52 18.36 -10.72
N GLN A 138 23.75 18.09 -11.19
CA GLN A 138 24.14 16.73 -11.58
C GLN A 138 24.20 15.78 -10.38
N GLU A 139 24.67 16.26 -9.22
CA GLU A 139 24.63 15.50 -7.97
C GLU A 139 23.18 15.22 -7.55
N ASP A 140 22.29 16.21 -7.54
CA ASP A 140 20.86 16.02 -7.23
C ASP A 140 20.22 14.97 -8.15
N LEU A 141 20.50 15.04 -9.46
CA LEU A 141 19.96 14.08 -10.42
C LEU A 141 20.56 12.68 -10.26
N LYS A 142 21.83 12.57 -9.84
CA LYS A 142 22.47 11.31 -9.51
C LYS A 142 21.82 10.68 -8.28
N ASP A 143 21.73 11.43 -7.19
CA ASP A 143 21.10 10.96 -5.96
C ASP A 143 19.65 10.48 -6.19
N LEU A 144 18.88 11.24 -6.99
CA LEU A 144 17.53 10.84 -7.37
C LEU A 144 17.49 9.54 -8.18
N ARG A 145 18.47 9.33 -9.09
CA ARG A 145 18.59 8.07 -9.84
C ARG A 145 18.92 6.91 -8.92
N ASP A 146 19.86 7.10 -8.00
CA ASP A 146 20.25 6.07 -7.03
C ASP A 146 19.07 5.70 -6.12
N ILE A 147 18.34 6.70 -5.60
CA ILE A 147 17.10 6.47 -4.81
C ILE A 147 16.03 5.74 -5.63
N ARG A 148 15.88 6.08 -6.92
CA ARG A 148 14.94 5.39 -7.81
C ARG A 148 15.32 3.93 -7.98
N LEU A 149 16.60 3.65 -8.24
CA LEU A 149 17.12 2.30 -8.45
C LEU A 149 16.96 1.44 -7.19
N ASP A 150 17.29 1.99 -6.02
CA ASP A 150 17.12 1.29 -4.72
C ASP A 150 15.65 0.98 -4.39
N GLY A 151 14.72 1.81 -4.86
CA GLY A 151 13.28 1.66 -4.62
C GLY A 151 12.53 0.90 -5.71
N GLN A 152 13.20 0.41 -6.77
CA GLN A 152 12.54 -0.33 -7.84
C GLN A 152 12.34 -1.81 -7.46
N LEU A 153 11.15 -2.29 -7.79
CA LEU A 153 10.91 -3.74 -7.88
C LEU A 153 11.69 -4.25 -9.10
N GLY A 154 12.54 -5.24 -8.97
CA GLY A 154 13.26 -5.78 -10.13
C GLY A 154 12.32 -6.13 -11.30
N PRO A 155 12.80 -6.15 -12.57
CA PRO A 155 11.96 -6.21 -13.78
C PRO A 155 10.92 -7.33 -13.81
N SER A 156 11.24 -8.49 -13.22
CA SER A 156 10.30 -9.61 -13.13
C SER A 156 9.15 -9.32 -12.17
N THR A 157 9.45 -8.82 -10.97
CA THR A 157 8.43 -8.45 -9.98
C THR A 157 7.56 -7.31 -10.49
N GLU A 158 8.18 -6.30 -11.13
CA GLU A 158 7.46 -5.17 -11.71
C GLU A 158 6.46 -5.61 -12.79
N SER A 159 6.85 -6.55 -13.66
CA SER A 159 5.94 -7.09 -14.68
C SER A 159 4.74 -7.82 -14.07
N ILE A 160 4.96 -8.60 -12.98
CA ILE A 160 3.88 -9.30 -12.28
C ILE A 160 2.93 -8.30 -11.58
N VAL A 161 3.49 -7.28 -10.92
CA VAL A 161 2.70 -6.22 -10.28
C VAL A 161 1.92 -5.40 -11.31
N ALA A 162 2.53 -5.11 -12.48
CA ALA A 162 1.84 -4.41 -13.57
C ALA A 162 0.65 -5.22 -14.09
N GLU A 163 0.81 -6.52 -14.29
CA GLU A 163 -0.27 -7.43 -14.69
C GLU A 163 -1.36 -7.54 -13.61
N ALA A 164 -0.98 -7.60 -12.33
CA ALA A 164 -1.92 -7.60 -11.21
C ALA A 164 -2.76 -6.31 -11.20
N LYS A 165 -2.11 -5.14 -11.38
CA LYS A 165 -2.79 -3.84 -11.50
C LYS A 165 -3.77 -3.80 -12.68
N ALA A 166 -3.36 -4.31 -13.84
CA ALA A 166 -4.22 -4.37 -15.02
C ALA A 166 -5.48 -5.21 -14.81
N ARG A 167 -5.42 -6.19 -13.89
CA ARG A 167 -6.56 -7.04 -13.48
C ARG A 167 -7.25 -6.54 -12.19
N ASN A 168 -6.96 -5.35 -11.70
CA ASN A 168 -7.50 -4.78 -10.47
C ASN A 168 -7.23 -5.66 -9.21
N ILE A 169 -6.14 -6.42 -9.21
CA ILE A 169 -5.70 -7.17 -8.04
C ILE A 169 -4.92 -6.23 -7.14
N PRO A 170 -5.33 -6.05 -5.88
CA PRO A 170 -4.62 -5.18 -4.95
C PRO A 170 -3.27 -5.79 -4.58
N TRP A 171 -2.31 -4.92 -4.26
CA TRP A 171 -0.98 -5.35 -3.87
C TRP A 171 -0.42 -4.49 -2.75
N ILE A 172 0.46 -5.08 -1.95
CA ILE A 172 1.18 -4.43 -0.85
C ILE A 172 2.63 -4.90 -0.88
N GLU A 173 3.56 -3.96 -0.79
CA GLU A 173 4.97 -4.28 -0.58
C GLU A 173 5.23 -4.65 0.88
N LEU A 174 5.94 -5.77 1.11
CA LEU A 174 6.23 -6.30 2.44
C LEU A 174 7.72 -6.13 2.77
N GLY A 175 8.03 -5.16 3.61
CA GLY A 175 9.42 -4.90 4.01
C GLY A 175 10.29 -4.30 2.89
N SER A 176 11.60 -4.55 2.92
CA SER A 176 12.60 -3.91 2.06
C SER A 176 13.23 -4.83 0.99
N ARG A 177 12.69 -6.04 0.79
CA ARG A 177 13.31 -7.06 -0.08
C ARG A 177 12.50 -7.40 -1.32
N ALA A 178 11.74 -6.45 -1.85
CA ALA A 178 10.84 -6.65 -3.01
C ALA A 178 9.90 -7.86 -2.86
N MET A 179 9.53 -8.20 -1.61
CA MET A 179 8.47 -9.17 -1.35
C MET A 179 7.13 -8.48 -1.51
N ILE A 180 6.26 -9.03 -2.33
CA ILE A 180 4.96 -8.47 -2.68
C ILE A 180 3.86 -9.41 -2.22
N GLN A 181 2.86 -8.85 -1.55
CA GLN A 181 1.57 -9.48 -1.36
C GLN A 181 0.65 -9.05 -2.50
N LEU A 182 0.04 -10.00 -3.17
CA LEU A 182 -1.05 -9.81 -4.13
C LEU A 182 -2.34 -10.31 -3.49
N GLY A 183 -3.41 -9.51 -3.56
CA GLY A 183 -4.67 -9.82 -2.87
C GLY A 183 -4.67 -9.46 -1.39
N TYR A 184 -5.85 -9.55 -0.75
CA TYR A 184 -6.06 -9.21 0.66
C TYR A 184 -6.63 -10.37 1.48
N GLY A 185 -6.26 -10.42 2.78
CA GLY A 185 -6.78 -11.36 3.73
C GLY A 185 -6.53 -12.81 3.33
N VAL A 186 -7.54 -13.67 3.45
CA VAL A 186 -7.46 -15.10 3.09
C VAL A 186 -7.17 -15.36 1.61
N HIS A 187 -7.39 -14.35 0.76
CA HIS A 187 -7.16 -14.46 -0.70
C HIS A 187 -5.79 -14.00 -1.14
N GLN A 188 -4.89 -13.68 -0.20
CA GLN A 188 -3.55 -13.20 -0.54
C GLN A 188 -2.65 -14.30 -1.10
N ASN A 189 -1.82 -13.93 -2.05
CA ASN A 189 -0.63 -14.68 -2.46
C ASN A 189 0.60 -13.78 -2.29
N ARG A 190 1.76 -14.41 -2.08
CA ARG A 190 3.05 -13.68 -1.92
C ARG A 190 4.01 -14.09 -3.00
N ILE A 191 4.76 -13.11 -3.49
CA ILE A 191 5.82 -13.32 -4.46
C ILE A 191 7.10 -12.59 -4.01
N GLN A 192 8.24 -13.15 -4.38
CA GLN A 192 9.54 -12.49 -4.30
C GLN A 192 10.32 -12.83 -5.58
N ALA A 193 10.65 -11.83 -6.38
CA ALA A 193 11.09 -12.04 -7.77
C ALA A 193 10.07 -12.92 -8.53
N THR A 194 10.46 -14.14 -8.90
CA THR A 194 9.59 -15.14 -9.56
C THR A 194 9.38 -16.37 -8.69
N LEU A 195 9.65 -16.30 -7.40
CA LEU A 195 9.21 -17.30 -6.41
C LEU A 195 7.84 -16.91 -5.87
N SER A 196 6.97 -17.87 -5.67
CA SER A 196 5.66 -17.68 -5.07
C SER A 196 5.52 -18.42 -3.73
N ASN A 197 4.48 -18.12 -2.97
CA ASN A 197 4.15 -18.91 -1.78
C ASN A 197 3.70 -20.35 -2.09
N LYS A 198 3.55 -20.70 -3.36
CA LYS A 198 3.28 -22.08 -3.84
C LYS A 198 4.55 -22.82 -4.20
N THR A 199 5.68 -22.13 -4.38
CA THR A 199 6.97 -22.75 -4.71
C THR A 199 7.48 -23.58 -3.54
N GLY A 200 7.61 -24.90 -3.76
CA GLY A 200 8.11 -25.82 -2.73
C GLY A 200 9.61 -25.66 -2.50
N ILE A 201 10.05 -25.56 -1.24
CA ILE A 201 11.47 -25.40 -0.91
C ILE A 201 12.32 -26.57 -1.41
N LEU A 202 11.81 -27.79 -1.38
CA LEU A 202 12.55 -28.98 -1.89
C LEU A 202 12.83 -28.86 -3.39
N ALA A 203 11.90 -28.28 -4.17
CA ALA A 203 12.08 -28.06 -5.58
C ALA A 203 13.15 -26.98 -5.84
N VAL A 204 13.21 -25.94 -4.99
CA VAL A 204 14.24 -24.90 -5.07
C VAL A 204 15.61 -25.46 -4.71
N GLU A 205 15.74 -26.20 -3.62
CA GLU A 205 16.99 -26.84 -3.19
C GLU A 205 17.49 -27.81 -4.25
N LEU A 206 16.60 -28.65 -4.81
CA LEU A 206 16.94 -29.54 -5.89
C LEU A 206 17.44 -28.79 -7.13
N ALA A 207 16.75 -27.73 -7.56
CA ALA A 207 17.17 -26.91 -8.70
C ALA A 207 18.53 -26.21 -8.47
N CYS A 208 18.88 -25.92 -7.20
CA CYS A 208 20.19 -25.38 -6.83
C CYS A 208 21.30 -26.44 -6.83
N ASP A 209 20.95 -27.71 -6.60
CA ASP A 209 21.87 -28.84 -6.68
C ASP A 209 22.00 -29.32 -8.16
N LYS A 210 23.00 -28.84 -8.85
CA LYS A 210 23.22 -29.13 -10.30
C LYS A 210 23.44 -30.59 -10.60
N ASP A 211 24.10 -31.34 -9.72
CA ASP A 211 24.37 -32.76 -9.91
C ASP A 211 23.13 -33.60 -9.60
N GLY A 212 22.51 -33.38 -8.44
CA GLY A 212 21.28 -34.05 -8.07
C GLY A 212 20.16 -33.84 -9.09
N THR A 213 19.97 -32.58 -9.55
CA THR A 213 19.02 -32.28 -10.63
C THR A 213 19.28 -33.10 -11.88
N LYS A 214 20.54 -33.18 -12.36
CA LYS A 214 20.88 -33.93 -13.57
C LYS A 214 20.71 -35.42 -13.38
N GLN A 215 21.02 -35.94 -12.20
CA GLN A 215 20.83 -37.35 -11.90
C GLN A 215 19.33 -37.73 -11.96
N ILE A 216 18.47 -36.98 -11.28
CA ILE A 216 17.03 -37.23 -11.31
C ILE A 216 16.45 -37.11 -12.72
N LEU A 217 16.88 -36.10 -13.49
CA LEU A 217 16.45 -35.91 -14.87
C LEU A 217 16.91 -37.06 -15.76
N ARG A 218 18.16 -37.53 -15.59
CA ARG A 218 18.73 -38.66 -16.31
C ARG A 218 17.96 -39.95 -16.02
N ASP A 219 17.73 -40.25 -14.76
CA ASP A 219 16.97 -41.41 -14.28
C ASP A 219 15.52 -41.39 -14.80
N SER A 220 15.01 -40.17 -15.04
CA SER A 220 13.70 -39.97 -15.68
C SER A 220 13.75 -39.97 -17.20
N GLY A 221 14.89 -40.30 -17.84
CA GLY A 221 15.05 -40.38 -19.29
C GLY A 221 15.04 -39.04 -20.02
N VAL A 222 15.35 -37.92 -19.32
CA VAL A 222 15.53 -36.60 -19.90
C VAL A 222 16.95 -36.49 -20.45
N PRO A 223 17.17 -35.95 -21.67
CA PRO A 223 18.51 -35.74 -22.21
C PRO A 223 19.22 -34.64 -21.42
N VAL A 224 20.21 -35.02 -20.62
CA VAL A 224 21.11 -34.15 -19.87
C VAL A 224 22.57 -34.49 -20.23
N PRO A 225 23.52 -33.54 -20.15
CA PRO A 225 24.93 -33.82 -20.35
C PRO A 225 25.42 -34.98 -19.47
N ARG A 226 26.21 -35.89 -20.05
CA ARG A 226 26.94 -36.85 -19.22
C ARG A 226 27.96 -36.09 -18.41
N GLY A 227 27.98 -36.28 -17.11
CA GLY A 227 28.87 -35.54 -16.20
C GLY A 227 29.27 -36.40 -15.02
N THR A 228 30.42 -36.06 -14.45
CA THR A 228 30.93 -36.59 -13.18
C THR A 228 31.59 -35.49 -12.37
N THR A 229 31.67 -35.68 -11.07
CA THR A 229 32.22 -34.68 -10.14
C THR A 229 33.51 -35.22 -9.53
N ILE A 230 34.58 -34.40 -9.54
CA ILE A 230 35.88 -34.76 -8.97
C ILE A 230 36.41 -33.64 -8.06
N ARG A 231 37.21 -34.01 -7.06
CA ARG A 231 37.84 -33.07 -6.10
C ARG A 231 39.34 -32.88 -6.34
N SER A 232 39.97 -33.72 -7.22
CA SER A 232 41.39 -33.67 -7.46
C SER A 232 41.71 -33.88 -8.94
N PRO A 233 42.70 -33.15 -9.48
CA PRO A 233 43.10 -33.24 -10.87
C PRO A 233 43.64 -34.62 -11.24
N LYS A 234 44.04 -35.44 -10.27
CA LYS A 234 44.51 -36.82 -10.53
C LYS A 234 43.43 -37.73 -11.13
N TYR A 235 42.15 -37.39 -10.95
CA TYR A 235 41.00 -38.12 -11.50
C TYR A 235 40.49 -37.53 -12.82
N LEU A 236 41.16 -36.51 -13.36
CA LEU A 236 40.68 -35.75 -14.51
C LEU A 236 40.61 -36.58 -15.77
N GLU A 237 41.60 -37.40 -16.06
CA GLU A 237 41.62 -38.24 -17.25
C GLU A 237 40.56 -39.35 -17.20
N ASP A 238 40.34 -39.96 -16.01
CA ASP A 238 39.29 -40.94 -15.81
C ASP A 238 37.91 -40.29 -16.01
N ALA A 239 37.73 -39.10 -15.46
CA ALA A 239 36.49 -38.32 -15.60
C ALA A 239 36.23 -37.94 -17.07
N ILE A 240 37.25 -37.55 -17.82
CA ILE A 240 37.13 -37.25 -19.25
C ILE A 240 36.70 -38.51 -20.03
N ALA A 241 37.27 -39.66 -19.71
CA ALA A 241 36.89 -40.92 -20.33
C ALA A 241 35.42 -41.31 -20.00
N GLU A 242 35.01 -41.13 -18.73
CA GLU A 242 33.65 -41.42 -18.28
C GLU A 242 32.58 -40.58 -18.98
N VAL A 243 32.84 -39.30 -19.23
CA VAL A 243 31.90 -38.44 -19.96
C VAL A 243 31.89 -38.63 -21.48
N GLY A 244 32.77 -39.46 -22.00
CA GLY A 244 32.85 -39.83 -23.42
C GLY A 244 33.91 -39.08 -24.23
N GLY A 245 34.91 -38.48 -23.56
CA GLY A 245 36.01 -37.78 -24.21
C GLY A 245 35.74 -36.31 -24.53
N PHE A 246 36.69 -35.69 -25.20
CA PHE A 246 36.57 -34.28 -25.62
C PHE A 246 35.60 -34.07 -26.79
N PRO A 247 35.02 -32.89 -26.96
CA PRO A 247 35.16 -31.70 -26.10
C PRO A 247 34.32 -31.77 -24.80
N ILE A 248 34.78 -31.09 -23.74
CA ILE A 248 34.15 -31.09 -22.42
C ILE A 248 33.90 -29.67 -21.89
N VAL A 249 33.04 -29.59 -20.87
CA VAL A 249 32.83 -28.41 -20.01
C VAL A 249 33.39 -28.72 -18.63
N ILE A 250 34.13 -27.79 -18.05
CA ILE A 250 34.63 -27.86 -16.67
C ILE A 250 34.04 -26.68 -15.90
N LYS A 251 33.39 -26.95 -14.76
CA LYS A 251 32.72 -25.93 -13.97
C LYS A 251 32.71 -26.28 -12.48
N PRO A 252 32.69 -25.27 -11.57
CA PRO A 252 32.51 -25.53 -10.14
C PRO A 252 31.10 -26.10 -9.85
N LEU A 253 30.98 -27.01 -8.88
CA LEU A 253 29.68 -27.54 -8.43
C LEU A 253 28.85 -26.40 -7.83
N ASN A 254 29.44 -25.60 -6.94
CA ASN A 254 28.83 -24.48 -6.28
C ASN A 254 29.36 -23.17 -6.89
N GLY A 255 28.62 -22.55 -7.80
CA GLY A 255 29.01 -21.30 -8.43
C GLY A 255 27.86 -20.62 -9.16
N ASN A 256 27.83 -19.29 -9.12
CA ASN A 256 26.82 -18.46 -9.76
C ASN A 256 27.45 -17.55 -10.84
N HIS A 257 26.64 -17.05 -11.76
CA HIS A 257 27.03 -16.07 -12.80
C HIS A 257 28.13 -16.47 -13.74
N GLY A 258 28.39 -17.79 -13.93
CA GLY A 258 29.38 -18.28 -14.90
C GLY A 258 30.84 -18.19 -14.45
N ARG A 259 31.11 -17.90 -13.15
CA ARG A 259 32.48 -17.88 -12.63
C ARG A 259 33.09 -19.27 -12.61
N GLY A 260 34.35 -19.39 -13.06
CA GLY A 260 35.10 -20.65 -13.09
C GLY A 260 34.57 -21.68 -14.11
N ILE A 261 33.69 -21.30 -15.05
CA ILE A 261 33.22 -22.18 -16.12
C ILE A 261 34.13 -22.04 -17.35
N THR A 262 34.63 -23.18 -17.84
CA THR A 262 35.35 -23.26 -19.11
C THR A 262 34.62 -24.24 -20.03
N ILE A 263 34.21 -23.77 -21.20
CA ILE A 263 33.49 -24.54 -22.23
C ILE A 263 34.41 -24.88 -23.38
N ASP A 264 34.05 -25.92 -24.16
CA ASP A 264 34.76 -26.37 -25.35
C ASP A 264 36.26 -26.67 -25.08
N VAL A 265 36.52 -27.31 -23.94
CA VAL A 265 37.86 -27.78 -23.58
C VAL A 265 38.19 -29.01 -24.44
N ARG A 266 39.31 -28.97 -25.15
CA ARG A 266 39.66 -29.97 -26.16
C ARG A 266 40.93 -30.77 -25.90
N THR A 267 41.71 -30.37 -24.88
CA THR A 267 42.98 -31.03 -24.55
C THR A 267 43.13 -31.20 -23.05
N VAL A 268 43.89 -32.19 -22.59
CA VAL A 268 44.19 -32.42 -21.17
C VAL A 268 44.90 -31.21 -20.55
N LYS A 269 45.75 -30.53 -21.30
CA LYS A 269 46.43 -29.32 -20.80
C LYS A 269 45.46 -28.19 -20.50
N GLU A 270 44.48 -27.96 -21.40
CA GLU A 270 43.43 -27.00 -21.19
C GLU A 270 42.51 -27.42 -20.02
N ALA A 271 42.24 -28.70 -19.89
CA ALA A 271 41.41 -29.25 -18.82
C ALA A 271 42.04 -29.06 -17.45
N LEU A 272 43.35 -29.21 -17.33
CA LEU A 272 44.04 -28.92 -16.05
C LEU A 272 43.94 -27.45 -15.66
N VAL A 273 44.14 -26.52 -16.58
CA VAL A 273 43.97 -25.07 -16.32
C VAL A 273 42.54 -24.75 -15.97
N ALA A 274 41.56 -25.32 -16.69
CA ALA A 274 40.13 -25.11 -16.41
C ALA A 274 39.72 -25.69 -15.06
N PHE A 275 40.33 -26.83 -14.67
CA PHE A 275 40.08 -27.44 -13.36
C PHE A 275 40.56 -26.54 -12.23
N ASP A 276 41.80 -26.02 -12.35
CA ASP A 276 42.35 -25.11 -11.34
C ASP A 276 41.48 -23.86 -11.18
N MET A 277 41.03 -23.25 -12.28
CA MET A 277 40.11 -22.11 -12.28
C MET A 277 38.75 -22.42 -11.62
N ALA A 278 38.20 -23.61 -11.88
CA ALA A 278 36.95 -24.04 -11.28
C ALA A 278 37.14 -24.33 -9.76
N GLN A 279 38.28 -24.88 -9.37
CA GLN A 279 38.62 -25.22 -8.00
C GLN A 279 38.83 -23.98 -7.12
N GLU A 280 39.23 -22.83 -7.67
CA GLU A 280 39.25 -21.57 -6.97
C GLU A 280 37.86 -21.12 -6.48
N VAL A 281 36.79 -21.61 -7.11
CA VAL A 281 35.41 -21.24 -6.80
C VAL A 281 34.71 -22.29 -5.93
N SER A 282 34.99 -23.59 -6.16
CA SER A 282 34.37 -24.71 -5.44
C SER A 282 35.36 -25.87 -5.34
N GLU A 283 35.46 -26.50 -4.15
CA GLU A 283 36.29 -27.69 -3.91
C GLU A 283 35.91 -28.86 -4.86
N GLU A 284 34.66 -28.94 -5.22
CA GLU A 284 34.13 -29.94 -6.14
C GLU A 284 33.93 -29.34 -7.53
N VAL A 285 34.47 -30.03 -8.53
CA VAL A 285 34.47 -29.61 -9.95
C VAL A 285 33.73 -30.64 -10.79
N ILE A 286 32.75 -30.16 -11.56
CA ILE A 286 31.98 -30.97 -12.49
C ILE A 286 32.66 -30.96 -13.86
N ILE A 287 32.88 -32.16 -14.42
CA ILE A 287 33.32 -32.38 -15.83
C ILE A 287 32.13 -32.94 -16.59
N GLU A 288 31.77 -32.31 -17.71
CA GLU A 288 30.61 -32.69 -18.50
C GLU A 288 30.95 -32.72 -19.98
N ARG A 289 30.26 -33.61 -20.74
CA ARG A 289 30.27 -33.57 -22.19
C ARG A 289 29.79 -32.22 -22.70
N PHE A 290 30.53 -31.62 -23.60
CA PHE A 290 30.12 -30.40 -24.28
C PHE A 290 29.12 -30.73 -25.40
N HIS A 291 27.97 -30.05 -25.41
CA HIS A 291 26.99 -30.10 -26.49
C HIS A 291 27.12 -28.85 -27.35
N LEU A 292 27.25 -29.01 -28.63
CA LEU A 292 27.30 -27.91 -29.59
C LEU A 292 25.87 -27.36 -29.79
N GLY A 293 25.75 -26.03 -29.83
CA GLY A 293 24.47 -25.43 -30.14
C GLY A 293 24.29 -24.04 -29.50
N ARG A 294 23.07 -23.55 -29.63
CA ARG A 294 22.64 -22.27 -29.08
C ARG A 294 21.99 -22.50 -27.75
N ASP A 295 22.17 -21.55 -26.85
CA ASP A 295 21.60 -21.57 -25.51
C ASP A 295 20.18 -20.98 -25.51
N HIS A 296 19.21 -21.76 -25.06
CA HIS A 296 17.80 -21.39 -25.02
C HIS A 296 17.28 -21.44 -23.57
N ARG A 297 16.68 -20.32 -23.09
CA ARG A 297 15.92 -20.30 -21.84
C ARG A 297 14.46 -20.53 -22.15
N ILE A 298 13.95 -21.69 -21.73
CA ILE A 298 12.54 -22.06 -21.84
C ILE A 298 11.87 -21.75 -20.52
N LEU A 299 10.78 -20.98 -20.57
CA LEU A 299 9.99 -20.61 -19.40
C LEU A 299 8.74 -21.49 -19.32
N VAL A 300 8.58 -22.17 -18.18
CA VAL A 300 7.41 -22.99 -17.86
C VAL A 300 6.75 -22.42 -16.59
N ILE A 301 5.45 -22.17 -16.63
CA ILE A 301 4.65 -21.67 -15.51
C ILE A 301 3.45 -22.58 -15.32
N ASN A 302 3.22 -23.01 -14.08
CA ASN A 302 2.13 -23.93 -13.72
C ASN A 302 2.14 -25.21 -14.58
N GLY A 303 3.35 -25.73 -14.86
CA GLY A 303 3.55 -26.92 -15.67
C GLY A 303 3.21 -26.78 -17.16
N LYS A 304 3.06 -25.54 -17.67
CA LYS A 304 2.79 -25.22 -19.08
C LYS A 304 3.89 -24.33 -19.66
N PHE A 305 4.28 -24.62 -20.89
CA PHE A 305 5.19 -23.75 -21.65
C PHE A 305 4.58 -22.37 -21.88
N VAL A 306 5.42 -21.33 -21.74
CA VAL A 306 5.02 -19.94 -21.92
C VAL A 306 5.83 -19.22 -22.98
N ALA A 307 7.15 -19.32 -22.93
CA ALA A 307 8.04 -18.64 -23.87
C ALA A 307 9.41 -19.31 -23.94
N VAL A 308 10.14 -19.11 -25.06
CA VAL A 308 11.55 -19.46 -25.16
C VAL A 308 12.34 -18.30 -25.77
N ALA A 309 13.50 -18.01 -25.19
CA ALA A 309 14.44 -17.02 -25.67
C ALA A 309 15.81 -17.70 -25.95
N GLU A 310 16.33 -17.52 -27.16
CA GLU A 310 17.75 -17.82 -27.48
C GLU A 310 18.59 -16.73 -26.80
N ARG A 311 19.56 -17.14 -26.00
CA ARG A 311 20.52 -16.24 -25.36
C ARG A 311 21.78 -16.20 -26.17
N VAL A 312 22.23 -15.01 -26.56
CA VAL A 312 23.44 -14.81 -27.34
C VAL A 312 24.47 -14.09 -26.46
N PRO A 313 25.72 -14.63 -26.37
CA PRO A 313 26.78 -13.96 -25.61
C PRO A 313 27.01 -12.52 -26.08
N ALA A 314 27.57 -11.68 -25.22
CA ALA A 314 27.98 -10.35 -25.61
C ALA A 314 28.90 -10.40 -26.82
N ASN A 315 28.58 -9.66 -27.86
CA ASN A 315 29.29 -9.64 -29.13
C ASN A 315 29.18 -8.25 -29.80
N VAL A 316 30.05 -8.03 -30.76
CA VAL A 316 29.98 -6.92 -31.73
C VAL A 316 30.10 -7.48 -33.14
N THR A 317 29.43 -6.80 -34.09
CA THR A 317 29.48 -7.18 -35.51
C THR A 317 30.38 -6.21 -36.25
N GLY A 318 31.39 -6.72 -36.96
CA GLY A 318 32.30 -5.94 -37.78
C GLY A 318 31.56 -5.13 -38.84
N ASP A 319 31.96 -3.89 -39.02
CA ASP A 319 31.51 -2.99 -40.09
C ASP A 319 32.57 -2.84 -41.21
N GLY A 320 33.79 -3.40 -40.98
CA GLY A 320 34.93 -3.30 -41.86
C GLY A 320 35.71 -1.99 -41.73
N VAL A 321 35.39 -1.12 -40.77
CA VAL A 321 35.97 0.21 -40.59
C VAL A 321 36.40 0.47 -39.15
N SER A 322 35.53 0.15 -38.21
CA SER A 322 35.72 0.43 -36.79
C SER A 322 36.48 -0.68 -36.06
N SER A 323 37.30 -0.29 -35.09
CA SER A 323 37.94 -1.29 -34.22
C SER A 323 36.90 -1.93 -33.27
N ILE A 324 37.22 -3.10 -32.72
CA ILE A 324 36.36 -3.78 -31.72
C ILE A 324 36.04 -2.84 -30.54
N SER A 325 36.99 -2.07 -30.04
CA SER A 325 36.76 -1.10 -28.99
C SER A 325 35.72 -0.05 -29.40
N GLN A 326 35.82 0.51 -30.61
CA GLN A 326 34.87 1.47 -31.15
C GLN A 326 33.46 0.85 -31.35
N LEU A 327 33.39 -0.39 -31.82
CA LEU A 327 32.12 -1.11 -32.00
C LEU A 327 31.42 -1.37 -30.64
N ILE A 328 32.18 -1.61 -29.57
CA ILE A 328 31.66 -1.75 -28.21
C ILE A 328 31.06 -0.43 -27.73
N GLU A 329 31.78 0.69 -27.94
CA GLU A 329 31.27 2.03 -27.59
C GLU A 329 30.00 2.36 -28.35
N ILE A 330 29.94 2.07 -29.65
CA ILE A 330 28.75 2.23 -30.49
C ILE A 330 27.58 1.39 -29.94
N THR A 331 27.86 0.12 -29.63
CA THR A 331 26.85 -0.79 -29.07
C THR A 331 26.35 -0.33 -27.72
N ASN A 332 27.20 0.22 -26.85
CA ASN A 332 26.85 0.73 -25.54
C ASN A 332 26.10 2.08 -25.57
N LYS A 333 26.04 2.76 -26.74
CA LYS A 333 25.20 3.97 -26.94
C LYS A 333 23.72 3.63 -27.14
N ASP A 334 23.36 2.34 -27.32
CA ASP A 334 21.94 1.96 -27.37
C ASP A 334 21.25 2.41 -26.06
N PRO A 335 20.18 3.24 -26.12
CA PRO A 335 19.51 3.79 -24.94
C PRO A 335 18.87 2.72 -24.04
N ARG A 336 18.69 1.50 -24.55
CA ARG A 336 18.22 0.36 -23.76
C ARG A 336 19.29 -0.24 -22.86
N ARG A 337 20.60 0.11 -23.11
CA ARG A 337 21.74 -0.39 -22.34
C ARG A 337 22.06 0.53 -21.17
N GLY A 338 22.25 -0.04 -20.01
CA GLY A 338 22.65 0.68 -18.80
C GLY A 338 23.42 -0.22 -17.84
N ASP A 339 23.76 0.34 -16.69
CA ASP A 339 24.51 -0.36 -15.67
C ASP A 339 23.54 -1.21 -14.82
N GLY A 340 23.97 -2.42 -14.45
CA GLY A 340 23.19 -3.32 -13.58
C GLY A 340 22.06 -4.09 -14.28
N HIS A 341 21.11 -4.58 -13.45
CA HIS A 341 20.02 -5.45 -13.88
C HIS A 341 18.73 -4.73 -14.24
N ASP A 342 18.67 -3.41 -14.05
CA ASP A 342 17.45 -2.61 -14.08
C ASP A 342 17.11 -2.07 -15.47
N ASN A 343 18.09 -2.11 -16.39
CA ASN A 343 17.89 -1.74 -17.77
C ASN A 343 17.49 -2.93 -18.64
N VAL A 344 16.82 -2.67 -19.76
CA VAL A 344 16.45 -3.73 -20.74
C VAL A 344 17.65 -4.53 -21.19
N LEU A 345 18.78 -3.85 -21.44
CA LEU A 345 20.07 -4.44 -21.80
C LEU A 345 21.15 -3.92 -20.85
N THR A 346 22.13 -4.77 -20.55
CA THR A 346 23.30 -4.39 -19.77
C THR A 346 24.43 -3.90 -20.69
N ARG A 347 25.22 -2.93 -20.26
CA ARG A 347 26.42 -2.50 -20.98
C ARG A 347 27.43 -3.62 -21.08
N ILE A 348 28.15 -3.65 -22.22
CA ILE A 348 29.24 -4.56 -22.44
C ILE A 348 30.48 -3.98 -21.75
N GLU A 349 30.98 -4.71 -20.76
CA GLU A 349 32.22 -4.39 -20.06
C GLU A 349 33.31 -5.36 -20.46
N ILE A 350 34.52 -4.83 -20.71
CA ILE A 350 35.68 -5.60 -21.08
C ILE A 350 36.50 -5.93 -19.85
N ASP A 351 36.69 -7.20 -19.61
CA ASP A 351 37.57 -7.74 -18.59
C ASP A 351 38.67 -8.64 -19.19
N ARG A 352 39.47 -9.22 -18.36
CA ARG A 352 40.56 -10.16 -18.81
C ARG A 352 40.00 -11.34 -19.61
N THR A 353 38.83 -11.86 -19.19
CA THR A 353 38.19 -12.98 -19.88
C THR A 353 37.76 -12.58 -21.31
N SER A 354 37.29 -11.34 -21.47
CA SER A 354 36.92 -10.81 -22.80
C SER A 354 38.15 -10.73 -23.74
N MET A 355 39.30 -10.32 -23.21
CA MET A 355 40.56 -10.28 -23.99
C MET A 355 41.04 -11.68 -24.41
N ASP A 356 40.97 -12.67 -23.51
CA ASP A 356 41.32 -14.06 -23.81
C ASP A 356 40.39 -14.68 -24.87
N ILE A 357 39.08 -14.35 -24.82
CA ILE A 357 38.12 -14.82 -25.83
C ILE A 357 38.39 -14.19 -27.18
N LEU A 358 38.71 -12.88 -27.24
CA LEU A 358 39.10 -12.22 -28.47
C LEU A 358 40.40 -12.82 -29.05
N ALA A 359 41.41 -13.05 -28.20
CA ALA A 359 42.68 -13.65 -28.61
C ALA A 359 42.50 -15.05 -29.21
N ARG A 360 41.63 -15.89 -28.64
CA ARG A 360 41.28 -17.21 -29.20
C ARG A 360 40.61 -17.12 -30.59
N GLN A 361 39.92 -16.02 -30.89
CA GLN A 361 39.32 -15.72 -32.18
C GLN A 361 40.33 -15.04 -33.15
N GLY A 362 41.54 -14.76 -32.71
CA GLY A 362 42.58 -14.08 -33.49
C GLY A 362 42.45 -12.56 -33.55
N PHE A 363 41.75 -11.94 -32.56
CA PHE A 363 41.50 -10.51 -32.51
C PHE A 363 42.06 -9.88 -31.23
N THR A 364 42.27 -8.55 -31.31
CA THR A 364 42.52 -7.65 -30.19
C THR A 364 41.45 -6.55 -30.18
N LEU A 365 41.43 -5.71 -29.18
CA LEU A 365 40.50 -4.56 -29.14
C LEU A 365 40.71 -3.55 -30.26
N GLU A 366 41.92 -3.47 -30.78
CA GLU A 366 42.33 -2.60 -31.90
C GLU A 366 42.04 -3.21 -33.25
N SER A 367 41.74 -4.49 -33.32
CA SER A 367 41.44 -5.20 -34.59
C SER A 367 40.18 -4.64 -35.24
N VAL A 368 40.21 -4.48 -36.56
CA VAL A 368 39.06 -4.11 -37.40
C VAL A 368 38.47 -5.36 -38.04
N PRO A 369 37.35 -5.90 -37.51
CA PRO A 369 36.80 -7.13 -38.09
C PRO A 369 36.09 -6.86 -39.41
N PRO A 370 36.18 -7.82 -40.36
CA PRO A 370 35.46 -7.75 -41.65
C PRO A 370 33.96 -7.50 -41.44
N LYS A 371 33.34 -6.78 -42.38
CA LYS A 371 31.90 -6.51 -42.33
C LYS A 371 31.08 -7.79 -42.23
N GLY A 372 30.17 -7.81 -41.24
CA GLY A 372 29.25 -8.92 -40.96
C GLY A 372 29.88 -10.05 -40.09
N LEU A 373 31.17 -9.97 -39.78
CA LEU A 373 31.79 -10.96 -38.87
C LEU A 373 31.40 -10.65 -37.43
N VAL A 374 30.90 -11.65 -36.71
CA VAL A 374 30.55 -11.54 -35.30
C VAL A 374 31.76 -11.88 -34.43
N CYS A 375 32.19 -10.96 -33.59
CA CYS A 375 33.23 -11.12 -32.59
C CYS A 375 32.61 -11.27 -31.19
N TYR A 376 32.74 -12.45 -30.59
CA TYR A 376 32.23 -12.70 -29.23
C TYR A 376 33.15 -12.12 -28.18
N LEU A 377 32.57 -11.53 -27.14
CA LEU A 377 33.29 -10.85 -26.04
C LEU A 377 33.18 -11.61 -24.71
N LYS A 378 32.19 -12.50 -24.61
CA LYS A 378 31.96 -13.38 -23.46
C LYS A 378 31.69 -14.80 -23.93
N ALA A 379 32.06 -15.78 -23.10
CA ALA A 379 31.80 -17.19 -23.39
C ALA A 379 30.36 -17.61 -22.99
N THR A 380 29.79 -16.95 -21.99
CA THR A 380 28.47 -17.27 -21.48
C THR A 380 27.41 -16.28 -21.99
N ALA A 381 26.25 -16.81 -22.30
CA ALA A 381 25.14 -16.04 -22.88
C ALA A 381 24.29 -15.31 -21.83
N ASN A 382 24.93 -14.65 -20.84
CA ASN A 382 24.24 -13.95 -19.79
C ASN A 382 23.87 -12.52 -20.21
N LEU A 383 22.59 -12.13 -20.02
CA LEU A 383 22.14 -10.76 -20.27
C LEU A 383 22.82 -9.75 -19.35
N SER A 384 23.16 -10.18 -18.12
CA SER A 384 23.84 -9.34 -17.11
C SER A 384 25.27 -8.96 -17.50
N THR A 385 25.88 -9.64 -18.48
CA THR A 385 27.24 -9.36 -18.97
C THR A 385 27.25 -8.75 -20.38
N GLY A 386 26.12 -8.16 -20.80
CA GLY A 386 25.97 -7.51 -22.09
C GLY A 386 25.44 -8.41 -23.22
N GLY A 387 25.10 -9.67 -22.92
CA GLY A 387 24.45 -10.57 -23.87
C GLY A 387 23.09 -10.04 -24.34
N VAL A 388 22.55 -10.63 -25.39
CA VAL A 388 21.25 -10.29 -25.98
C VAL A 388 20.32 -11.52 -26.01
N SER A 389 19.03 -11.28 -26.15
CA SER A 389 18.03 -12.34 -26.28
C SER A 389 17.23 -12.22 -27.58
N VAL A 390 16.92 -13.38 -28.18
CA VAL A 390 16.09 -13.48 -29.38
C VAL A 390 14.86 -14.33 -29.05
N ASP A 391 13.68 -13.81 -29.27
CA ASP A 391 12.44 -14.56 -29.07
C ASP A 391 12.34 -15.70 -30.09
N ARG A 392 12.17 -16.93 -29.62
CA ARG A 392 12.01 -18.16 -30.42
C ARG A 392 10.71 -18.89 -30.06
N THR A 393 9.79 -18.22 -29.40
CA THR A 393 8.56 -18.82 -28.83
C THR A 393 7.71 -19.49 -29.91
N ASP A 394 7.59 -18.88 -31.08
CA ASP A 394 6.77 -19.40 -32.18
C ASP A 394 7.50 -20.48 -33.02
N GLU A 395 8.79 -20.71 -32.75
CA GLU A 395 9.64 -21.62 -33.56
C GLU A 395 9.91 -22.97 -32.86
N ILE A 396 9.70 -23.06 -31.55
CA ILE A 396 10.06 -24.26 -30.75
C ILE A 396 9.25 -25.48 -31.15
N HIS A 397 9.96 -26.65 -31.28
CA HIS A 397 9.32 -27.92 -31.61
C HIS A 397 8.39 -28.40 -30.46
N PRO A 398 7.22 -28.97 -30.76
CA PRO A 398 6.28 -29.45 -29.72
C PRO A 398 6.87 -30.51 -28.78
N GLU A 399 7.82 -31.36 -29.23
CA GLU A 399 8.49 -32.31 -28.35
C GLU A 399 9.39 -31.61 -27.32
N ASN A 400 10.04 -30.51 -27.71
CA ASN A 400 10.83 -29.69 -26.78
C ASN A 400 9.96 -28.99 -25.77
N ILE A 401 8.74 -28.54 -26.15
CA ILE A 401 7.73 -28.04 -25.26
C ILE A 401 7.35 -29.10 -24.24
N TRP A 402 6.92 -30.28 -24.69
CA TRP A 402 6.54 -31.39 -23.82
C TRP A 402 7.67 -31.78 -22.86
N LEU A 403 8.92 -31.81 -23.35
CA LEU A 403 10.07 -32.12 -22.52
C LEU A 403 10.29 -31.07 -21.41
N ALA A 404 10.22 -29.80 -21.75
CA ALA A 404 10.37 -28.72 -20.79
C ALA A 404 9.26 -28.74 -19.72
N GLU A 405 8.00 -28.94 -20.12
CA GLU A 405 6.89 -29.09 -19.18
C GLU A 405 7.08 -30.29 -18.23
N ARG A 406 7.58 -31.39 -18.77
CA ARG A 406 7.89 -32.59 -18.01
C ARG A 406 9.01 -32.36 -17.01
N VAL A 407 10.07 -31.66 -17.41
CA VAL A 407 11.18 -31.28 -16.51
C VAL A 407 10.69 -30.44 -15.35
N ALA A 408 9.89 -29.40 -15.59
CA ALA A 408 9.34 -28.57 -14.54
C ALA A 408 8.53 -29.39 -13.52
N ARG A 409 7.74 -30.37 -14.01
CA ARG A 409 6.94 -31.25 -13.13
C ARG A 409 7.81 -32.24 -12.35
N ILE A 410 8.89 -32.79 -12.95
CA ILE A 410 9.81 -33.72 -12.25
C ILE A 410 10.52 -33.00 -11.11
N ILE A 411 10.99 -31.77 -11.34
CA ILE A 411 11.66 -30.97 -10.30
C ILE A 411 10.65 -30.41 -9.28
N GLY A 412 9.39 -30.19 -9.68
CA GLY A 412 8.32 -29.69 -8.81
C GLY A 412 8.25 -28.18 -8.72
N LEU A 413 8.78 -27.44 -9.69
CA LEU A 413 8.72 -25.98 -9.73
C LEU A 413 7.43 -25.49 -10.39
N ASP A 414 6.79 -24.54 -9.75
CA ASP A 414 5.63 -23.82 -10.28
C ASP A 414 6.02 -22.80 -11.36
N ILE A 415 7.20 -22.18 -11.22
CA ILE A 415 7.81 -21.29 -12.21
C ILE A 415 9.24 -21.79 -12.45
N ALA A 416 9.51 -22.30 -13.63
CA ALA A 416 10.79 -22.91 -13.99
C ALA A 416 11.41 -22.26 -15.21
N GLY A 417 12.70 -21.92 -15.12
CA GLY A 417 13.54 -21.54 -16.24
C GLY A 417 14.44 -22.71 -16.64
N ILE A 418 14.19 -23.30 -17.78
CA ILE A 418 14.92 -24.49 -18.24
C ILE A 418 15.91 -24.08 -19.33
N ASP A 419 17.19 -24.35 -19.09
CA ASP A 419 18.25 -24.07 -20.05
C ASP A 419 18.47 -25.30 -20.93
N MET A 420 18.25 -25.13 -22.24
CA MET A 420 18.43 -26.14 -23.27
C MET A 420 19.47 -25.67 -24.27
N VAL A 421 20.50 -26.49 -24.52
CA VAL A 421 21.44 -26.28 -25.59
C VAL A 421 21.04 -27.17 -26.77
N THR A 422 20.87 -26.56 -27.94
CA THR A 422 20.55 -27.27 -29.19
C THR A 422 20.99 -26.45 -30.40
N GLU A 423 21.37 -27.10 -31.48
CA GLU A 423 21.69 -26.41 -32.73
C GLU A 423 20.47 -25.76 -33.37
N ASP A 424 19.29 -26.37 -33.22
CA ASP A 424 18.03 -25.93 -33.83
C ASP A 424 16.86 -26.25 -32.91
N ILE A 425 16.27 -25.23 -32.30
CA ILE A 425 15.14 -25.35 -31.36
C ILE A 425 13.83 -25.82 -32.05
N SER A 426 13.77 -25.68 -33.40
CA SER A 426 12.63 -26.13 -34.21
C SER A 426 12.65 -27.64 -34.50
N LYS A 427 13.68 -28.34 -34.04
CA LYS A 427 13.82 -29.79 -34.13
C LYS A 427 13.80 -30.44 -32.76
N PRO A 428 13.37 -31.71 -32.61
CA PRO A 428 13.48 -32.42 -31.35
C PRO A 428 14.92 -32.43 -30.84
N VAL A 429 15.14 -32.02 -29.60
CA VAL A 429 16.47 -31.91 -28.98
C VAL A 429 17.28 -33.21 -29.04
N ARG A 430 16.59 -34.36 -29.03
CA ARG A 430 17.20 -35.70 -29.11
C ARG A 430 17.74 -36.02 -30.49
N GLN A 431 17.25 -35.37 -31.54
CA GLN A 431 17.69 -35.60 -32.93
C GLN A 431 18.90 -34.76 -33.32
N VAL A 432 19.20 -33.71 -32.55
CA VAL A 432 20.28 -32.75 -32.84
C VAL A 432 21.34 -32.72 -31.74
N ASP A 433 21.54 -33.85 -31.03
CA ASP A 433 22.52 -34.00 -29.94
C ASP A 433 22.46 -32.85 -28.88
N GLY A 434 21.30 -32.28 -28.63
CA GLY A 434 21.11 -31.24 -27.60
C GLY A 434 20.79 -31.83 -26.23
N ALA A 435 20.85 -30.99 -25.22
CA ALA A 435 20.60 -31.40 -23.82
C ALA A 435 19.99 -30.29 -22.97
N ILE A 436 19.34 -30.67 -21.90
CA ILE A 436 18.95 -29.78 -20.79
C ILE A 436 20.12 -29.64 -19.84
N VAL A 437 20.67 -28.44 -19.74
CA VAL A 437 21.93 -28.20 -19.00
C VAL A 437 21.69 -27.68 -17.60
N GLU A 438 20.56 -26.97 -17.34
CA GLU A 438 20.23 -26.39 -16.04
C GLU A 438 18.74 -26.18 -15.89
N VAL A 439 18.24 -26.20 -14.62
CA VAL A 439 16.91 -25.82 -14.26
C VAL A 439 16.99 -24.72 -13.18
N ASN A 440 16.30 -23.62 -13.38
CA ASN A 440 16.37 -22.44 -12.51
C ASN A 440 15.04 -22.19 -11.81
N ALA A 441 15.06 -22.09 -10.47
CA ALA A 441 13.89 -21.91 -9.63
C ALA A 441 13.33 -20.47 -9.64
N ALA A 442 14.16 -19.48 -9.91
CA ALA A 442 13.74 -18.08 -9.95
C ALA A 442 14.15 -17.41 -11.28
N PRO A 443 13.55 -17.83 -12.41
CA PRO A 443 13.98 -17.35 -13.72
C PRO A 443 13.64 -15.87 -13.92
N GLY A 444 14.59 -15.09 -14.45
CA GLY A 444 14.34 -13.71 -14.85
C GLY A 444 13.43 -13.63 -16.08
N PHE A 445 12.48 -12.70 -16.06
CA PHE A 445 11.52 -12.51 -17.16
C PHE A 445 11.98 -11.53 -18.24
N ARG A 446 13.02 -10.74 -17.96
CA ARG A 446 13.49 -9.64 -18.84
C ARG A 446 13.72 -10.08 -20.28
N MET A 447 14.31 -11.26 -20.50
CA MET A 447 14.59 -11.77 -21.84
C MET A 447 13.35 -12.12 -22.65
N HIS A 448 12.21 -12.35 -21.99
CA HIS A 448 10.93 -12.65 -22.63
C HIS A 448 10.05 -11.41 -22.76
N THR A 449 10.05 -10.54 -21.73
CA THR A 449 9.23 -9.31 -21.73
C THR A 449 9.81 -8.23 -22.63
N ALA A 450 11.15 -8.21 -22.82
CA ALA A 450 11.84 -7.23 -23.64
C ALA A 450 13.01 -7.88 -24.40
N PRO A 451 12.75 -8.81 -25.34
CA PRO A 451 13.80 -9.41 -26.16
C PRO A 451 14.50 -8.36 -27.02
N SER A 452 15.78 -8.59 -27.32
CA SER A 452 16.54 -7.70 -28.22
C SER A 452 16.03 -7.81 -29.66
N ILE A 453 15.58 -9.00 -30.06
CA ILE A 453 15.04 -9.32 -31.37
C ILE A 453 13.80 -10.21 -31.17
N GLY A 454 12.74 -9.94 -31.94
CA GLY A 454 11.49 -10.70 -31.90
C GLY A 454 10.41 -9.99 -31.08
N LYS A 455 9.41 -10.74 -30.60
CA LYS A 455 8.19 -10.20 -29.97
C LYS A 455 8.30 -10.18 -28.44
N PRO A 456 7.97 -9.09 -27.77
CA PRO A 456 7.74 -9.09 -26.32
C PRO A 456 6.61 -10.07 -25.94
N ARG A 457 6.82 -10.86 -24.87
CA ARG A 457 5.84 -11.85 -24.38
C ARG A 457 5.36 -11.44 -22.99
N ASN A 458 4.06 -11.38 -22.78
CA ASN A 458 3.47 -11.15 -21.47
C ASN A 458 3.52 -12.44 -20.64
N VAL A 459 4.68 -12.72 -20.06
CA VAL A 459 4.90 -13.90 -19.22
C VAL A 459 4.39 -13.73 -17.79
N ALA A 460 3.99 -12.54 -17.41
CA ALA A 460 3.40 -12.27 -16.11
C ALA A 460 1.93 -12.73 -16.01
N ALA A 461 1.18 -12.70 -17.12
CA ALA A 461 -0.21 -13.14 -17.16
C ALA A 461 -0.40 -14.59 -16.67
N PRO A 462 0.36 -15.60 -17.15
CA PRO A 462 0.27 -16.95 -16.62
C PRO A 462 0.63 -17.10 -15.14
N VAL A 463 1.50 -16.23 -14.59
CA VAL A 463 1.79 -16.20 -13.15
C VAL A 463 0.56 -15.76 -12.37
N ILE A 464 -0.07 -14.67 -12.81
CA ILE A 464 -1.31 -14.19 -12.16
C ILE A 464 -2.42 -15.23 -12.28
N GLU A 465 -2.58 -15.91 -13.43
CA GLU A 465 -3.57 -16.98 -13.60
C GLU A 465 -3.28 -18.22 -12.73
N MET A 466 -2.02 -18.54 -12.47
CA MET A 466 -1.62 -19.59 -11.54
C MET A 466 -1.97 -19.22 -10.08
N LEU A 467 -1.73 -17.97 -9.70
CA LEU A 467 -1.98 -17.48 -8.34
C LEU A 467 -3.47 -17.23 -8.08
N PHE A 468 -4.16 -16.70 -9.06
CA PHE A 468 -5.59 -16.37 -9.06
C PHE A 468 -6.24 -16.95 -10.32
N PRO A 469 -6.70 -18.21 -10.26
CA PRO A 469 -7.46 -18.80 -11.36
C PRO A 469 -8.68 -17.93 -11.74
N PRO A 470 -9.24 -18.07 -12.94
CA PRO A 470 -10.44 -17.35 -13.33
C PRO A 470 -11.53 -17.43 -12.25
N ASP A 471 -12.17 -16.31 -11.97
CA ASP A 471 -13.21 -16.13 -10.94
C ASP A 471 -12.76 -16.34 -9.48
N ALA A 472 -11.48 -16.59 -9.21
CA ALA A 472 -10.99 -16.64 -7.84
C ALA A 472 -11.02 -15.24 -7.20
N PRO A 473 -11.53 -15.12 -5.95
CA PRO A 473 -11.54 -13.85 -5.27
C PRO A 473 -10.11 -13.38 -4.95
N THR A 474 -9.84 -12.12 -5.18
CA THR A 474 -8.54 -11.48 -4.90
C THR A 474 -8.62 -10.53 -3.71
N ARG A 475 -9.83 -10.23 -3.24
CA ARG A 475 -10.13 -9.27 -2.17
C ARG A 475 -11.08 -9.88 -1.17
N ILE A 476 -10.92 -9.49 0.08
CA ILE A 476 -11.96 -9.68 1.10
C ILE A 476 -12.89 -8.47 1.09
N PRO A 477 -14.14 -8.57 1.51
CA PRO A 477 -15.01 -7.42 1.69
C PRO A 477 -14.40 -6.41 2.66
N ILE A 478 -14.41 -5.13 2.26
CA ILE A 478 -13.91 -4.00 3.06
C ILE A 478 -15.06 -3.04 3.30
N VAL A 479 -15.38 -2.81 4.57
CA VAL A 479 -16.32 -1.75 5.01
C VAL A 479 -15.50 -0.65 5.67
N ALA A 480 -15.53 0.56 5.11
CA ALA A 480 -14.82 1.73 5.62
C ALA A 480 -15.82 2.73 6.22
N ILE A 481 -15.58 3.17 7.45
CA ILE A 481 -16.52 4.01 8.19
C ILE A 481 -15.86 5.32 8.59
N THR A 482 -16.51 6.45 8.29
CA THR A 482 -16.11 7.77 8.77
C THR A 482 -17.31 8.58 9.27
N GLY A 483 -17.04 9.72 9.86
CA GLY A 483 -18.02 10.66 10.40
C GLY A 483 -17.37 11.53 11.47
N THR A 484 -18.08 12.52 11.96
CA THR A 484 -17.68 13.25 13.17
C THR A 484 -17.96 12.37 14.38
N ASN A 485 -19.18 11.90 14.55
CA ASN A 485 -19.63 11.03 15.63
C ASN A 485 -20.15 9.69 15.12
N GLY A 486 -20.24 8.66 15.98
CA GLY A 486 -20.82 7.35 15.69
C GLY A 486 -19.89 6.33 15.04
N LYS A 487 -18.69 6.71 14.57
CA LYS A 487 -17.76 5.83 13.86
C LYS A 487 -17.44 4.52 14.61
N THR A 488 -16.91 4.62 15.81
CA THR A 488 -16.44 3.47 16.60
C THR A 488 -17.58 2.49 16.90
N THR A 489 -18.73 3.02 17.36
CA THR A 489 -19.91 2.19 17.64
C THR A 489 -20.40 1.48 16.39
N THR A 490 -20.52 2.20 15.26
CA THR A 490 -20.95 1.62 13.99
C THR A 490 -19.94 0.60 13.48
N THR A 491 -18.63 0.86 13.57
CA THR A 491 -17.57 -0.09 13.18
C THR A 491 -17.66 -1.38 13.97
N ARG A 492 -17.75 -1.29 15.30
CA ARG A 492 -17.87 -2.44 16.19
C ARG A 492 -19.16 -3.22 15.95
N LEU A 493 -20.27 -2.52 15.73
CA LEU A 493 -21.56 -3.14 15.44
C LEU A 493 -21.54 -3.88 14.09
N ILE A 494 -20.99 -3.27 13.04
CA ILE A 494 -20.81 -3.93 11.74
C ILE A 494 -19.92 -5.19 11.91
N ALA A 495 -18.80 -5.05 12.60
CA ALA A 495 -17.90 -6.18 12.85
C ALA A 495 -18.63 -7.31 13.61
N HIS A 496 -19.45 -6.98 14.62
CA HIS A 496 -20.23 -7.95 15.38
C HIS A 496 -21.31 -8.63 14.53
N ILE A 497 -21.97 -7.89 13.64
CA ILE A 497 -22.94 -8.46 12.70
C ILE A 497 -22.23 -9.43 11.73
N PHE A 498 -21.07 -9.06 11.18
CA PHE A 498 -20.33 -9.99 10.30
C PHE A 498 -19.85 -11.25 11.01
N LYS A 499 -19.55 -11.19 12.31
CA LYS A 499 -19.22 -12.39 13.09
C LYS A 499 -20.35 -13.42 13.12
N GLN A 500 -21.63 -13.00 13.02
CA GLN A 500 -22.77 -13.91 12.93
C GLN A 500 -22.77 -14.73 11.63
N THR A 501 -21.99 -14.34 10.63
CA THR A 501 -21.79 -15.14 9.40
C THR A 501 -20.79 -16.28 9.57
N GLY A 502 -20.11 -16.41 10.71
CA GLY A 502 -19.04 -17.36 10.95
C GLY A 502 -17.69 -16.96 10.39
N LYS A 503 -17.60 -15.81 9.71
CA LYS A 503 -16.34 -15.31 9.13
C LYS A 503 -15.43 -14.69 10.18
N ARG A 504 -14.12 -14.81 9.96
CA ARG A 504 -13.12 -14.12 10.77
C ARG A 504 -13.03 -12.64 10.35
N VAL A 505 -13.50 -11.79 11.24
CA VAL A 505 -13.54 -10.33 11.01
C VAL A 505 -12.28 -9.69 11.58
N GLY A 506 -11.58 -8.89 10.77
CA GLY A 506 -10.57 -7.94 11.24
C GLY A 506 -11.17 -6.54 11.29
N PHE A 507 -10.96 -5.78 12.38
CA PHE A 507 -11.46 -4.42 12.47
C PHE A 507 -10.51 -3.49 13.22
N THR A 508 -10.60 -2.19 12.89
CA THR A 508 -9.80 -1.12 13.49
C THR A 508 -10.71 -0.07 14.08
N THR A 509 -10.35 0.45 15.27
CA THR A 509 -11.08 1.50 15.97
C THR A 509 -10.11 2.47 16.65
N THR A 510 -10.64 3.50 17.30
CA THR A 510 -9.86 4.38 18.18
C THR A 510 -9.25 3.68 19.39
N ASP A 511 -9.67 2.44 19.69
CA ASP A 511 -9.20 1.68 20.85
C ASP A 511 -8.12 0.66 20.48
N GLY A 512 -8.11 0.16 19.24
CA GLY A 512 -7.15 -0.84 18.80
C GLY A 512 -7.49 -1.57 17.51
N ILE A 513 -6.56 -2.48 17.14
CA ILE A 513 -6.70 -3.44 16.03
C ILE A 513 -7.18 -4.77 16.60
N TYR A 514 -8.22 -5.34 16.01
CA TYR A 514 -8.79 -6.61 16.42
C TYR A 514 -8.83 -7.60 15.25
N ILE A 515 -8.48 -8.85 15.52
CA ILE A 515 -8.62 -9.98 14.59
C ILE A 515 -9.40 -11.09 15.28
N GLY A 516 -10.62 -11.35 14.81
CA GLY A 516 -11.58 -12.18 15.54
C GLY A 516 -11.91 -11.56 16.89
N GLU A 517 -11.60 -12.28 17.98
CA GLU A 517 -11.80 -11.85 19.37
C GLU A 517 -10.52 -11.26 20.01
N CYS A 518 -9.39 -11.28 19.29
CA CYS A 518 -8.11 -10.89 19.86
C CYS A 518 -7.80 -9.41 19.57
N LEU A 519 -7.44 -8.66 20.61
CA LEU A 519 -6.81 -7.33 20.51
C LEU A 519 -5.34 -7.54 20.12
N VAL A 520 -4.95 -7.09 18.91
CA VAL A 520 -3.59 -7.21 18.37
C VAL A 520 -2.73 -6.03 18.79
N GLU A 521 -3.31 -4.83 18.71
CA GLU A 521 -2.62 -3.57 19.04
C GLU A 521 -3.60 -2.64 19.73
N LYS A 522 -3.19 -2.01 20.83
CA LYS A 522 -4.00 -1.05 21.60
C LYS A 522 -3.63 0.38 21.22
N GLY A 523 -4.63 1.23 21.01
CA GLY A 523 -4.46 2.66 20.76
C GLY A 523 -5.31 3.17 19.60
N ASP A 524 -5.10 4.45 19.20
CA ASP A 524 -5.79 5.01 18.03
C ASP A 524 -5.26 4.37 16.75
N THR A 525 -6.02 3.43 16.23
CA THR A 525 -5.69 2.62 15.05
C THR A 525 -6.57 2.94 13.85
N THR A 526 -7.07 4.16 13.75
CA THR A 526 -7.95 4.62 12.67
C THR A 526 -7.21 5.08 11.40
N GLY A 527 -5.91 4.79 11.31
CA GLY A 527 -5.03 5.19 10.23
C GLY A 527 -4.76 4.10 9.19
N PRO A 528 -4.09 4.45 8.07
CA PRO A 528 -3.83 3.52 6.96
C PRO A 528 -2.90 2.37 7.34
N HIS A 529 -1.97 2.56 8.27
CA HIS A 529 -1.11 1.47 8.75
C HIS A 529 -1.93 0.35 9.38
N SER A 530 -2.87 0.70 10.24
CA SER A 530 -3.74 -0.27 10.93
C SER A 530 -4.65 -1.02 9.96
N ALA A 531 -5.17 -0.33 8.93
CA ALA A 531 -5.90 -0.98 7.84
C ALA A 531 -5.01 -2.03 7.14
N GLN A 532 -3.74 -1.70 6.87
CA GLN A 532 -2.82 -2.66 6.25
C GLN A 532 -2.49 -3.85 7.15
N VAL A 533 -2.45 -3.70 8.48
CA VAL A 533 -2.28 -4.83 9.40
C VAL A 533 -3.40 -5.84 9.19
N ILE A 534 -4.66 -5.39 9.11
CA ILE A 534 -5.82 -6.24 8.84
C ILE A 534 -5.72 -6.90 7.46
N LEU A 535 -5.41 -6.13 6.40
CA LEU A 535 -5.38 -6.63 5.02
C LEU A 535 -4.21 -7.58 4.73
N ARG A 536 -3.16 -7.53 5.55
CA ARG A 536 -2.01 -8.44 5.48
C ARG A 536 -2.21 -9.75 6.24
N ASP A 537 -3.20 -9.82 7.13
CA ASP A 537 -3.44 -11.03 7.90
C ASP A 537 -4.09 -12.12 7.02
N PRO A 538 -3.44 -13.30 6.88
CA PRO A 538 -3.92 -14.36 6.00
C PRO A 538 -5.15 -15.10 6.53
N THR A 539 -5.65 -14.75 7.71
CA THR A 539 -6.81 -15.39 8.32
C THR A 539 -8.06 -14.52 8.26
N VAL A 540 -7.94 -13.25 7.93
CA VAL A 540 -9.06 -12.31 7.87
C VAL A 540 -9.87 -12.53 6.60
N GLU A 541 -11.19 -12.65 6.76
CA GLU A 541 -12.17 -12.86 5.68
C GLU A 541 -13.04 -11.62 5.41
N VAL A 542 -13.13 -10.69 6.36
CA VAL A 542 -13.85 -9.41 6.24
C VAL A 542 -13.08 -8.35 7.01
N ALA A 543 -12.90 -7.16 6.43
CA ALA A 543 -12.28 -6.00 7.07
C ALA A 543 -13.30 -4.92 7.35
N VAL A 544 -13.37 -4.41 8.60
CA VAL A 544 -14.22 -3.30 9.01
C VAL A 544 -13.34 -2.21 9.60
N LEU A 545 -13.20 -1.10 8.87
CA LEU A 545 -12.12 -0.14 9.08
C LEU A 545 -12.66 1.24 9.48
N GLU A 546 -12.51 1.61 10.75
CA GLU A 546 -12.75 2.99 11.17
C GLU A 546 -11.70 3.90 10.53
N THR A 547 -12.16 4.95 9.85
CA THR A 547 -11.30 5.88 9.13
C THR A 547 -11.50 7.29 9.68
N ALA A 548 -10.57 7.72 10.53
CA ALA A 548 -10.63 9.05 11.14
C ALA A 548 -9.90 10.10 10.29
N ARG A 549 -10.30 11.36 10.51
CA ARG A 549 -9.73 12.56 9.90
C ARG A 549 -8.19 12.58 9.94
N GLY A 550 -7.60 12.30 11.09
CA GLY A 550 -6.16 12.38 11.30
C GLY A 550 -5.38 11.39 10.42
N GLY A 551 -5.90 10.18 10.21
CA GLY A 551 -5.33 9.18 9.32
C GLY A 551 -5.35 9.63 7.86
N LEU A 552 -6.52 10.08 7.38
CA LEU A 552 -6.71 10.58 6.01
C LEU A 552 -5.78 11.76 5.68
N LEU A 553 -5.65 12.71 6.61
CA LEU A 553 -4.78 13.87 6.43
C LEU A 553 -3.30 13.49 6.38
N ARG A 554 -2.87 12.56 7.24
CA ARG A 554 -1.44 12.25 7.37
C ARG A 554 -0.89 11.32 6.28
N SER A 555 -1.72 10.42 5.75
CA SER A 555 -1.21 9.36 4.87
C SER A 555 -2.20 8.90 3.79
N GLY A 556 -3.41 9.45 3.75
CA GLY A 556 -4.48 8.97 2.87
C GLY A 556 -5.10 7.65 3.34
N MET A 557 -5.76 6.93 2.43
CA MET A 557 -6.35 5.62 2.71
C MET A 557 -5.28 4.51 2.72
N GLY A 558 -5.47 3.47 3.53
CA GLY A 558 -4.57 2.30 3.60
C GLY A 558 -4.85 1.21 2.58
N PHE A 559 -5.83 1.41 1.71
CA PHE A 559 -6.31 0.46 0.70
C PHE A 559 -6.81 1.23 -0.54
N ASP A 560 -6.93 0.53 -1.64
CA ASP A 560 -7.25 1.08 -2.96
C ASP A 560 -8.76 1.30 -3.20
N GLY A 561 -9.63 0.55 -2.52
CA GLY A 561 -11.07 0.67 -2.61
C GLY A 561 -11.79 -0.17 -1.56
N SER A 562 -13.01 0.23 -1.19
CA SER A 562 -13.90 -0.50 -0.28
C SER A 562 -15.13 -1.02 -0.99
N ASP A 563 -15.73 -2.08 -0.46
CA ASP A 563 -17.02 -2.59 -0.94
C ASP A 563 -18.18 -1.76 -0.38
N VAL A 564 -17.97 -1.20 0.83
CA VAL A 564 -18.93 -0.27 1.45
C VAL A 564 -18.17 0.89 2.06
N GLY A 565 -18.56 2.11 1.70
CA GLY A 565 -18.15 3.33 2.36
C GLY A 565 -19.31 3.91 3.18
N VAL A 566 -19.10 4.18 4.46
CA VAL A 566 -20.14 4.71 5.36
C VAL A 566 -19.74 6.11 5.85
N VAL A 567 -20.61 7.09 5.68
CA VAL A 567 -20.45 8.43 6.26
C VAL A 567 -21.61 8.71 7.22
N MET A 568 -21.28 8.78 8.51
CA MET A 568 -22.28 8.97 9.57
C MET A 568 -22.82 10.40 9.62
N ASN A 569 -21.92 11.38 9.66
CA ASN A 569 -22.25 12.80 9.74
C ASN A 569 -21.00 13.67 9.54
N VAL A 570 -21.23 14.95 9.23
CA VAL A 570 -20.18 15.99 9.16
C VAL A 570 -20.61 17.17 10.01
N GLN A 571 -19.94 17.36 11.12
CA GLN A 571 -20.21 18.45 12.06
C GLN A 571 -18.91 19.16 12.39
N ALA A 572 -19.00 20.42 12.82
CA ALA A 572 -17.84 21.21 13.20
C ALA A 572 -17.08 20.52 14.34
N ASP A 573 -15.90 20.00 14.05
CA ASP A 573 -15.03 19.34 15.01
C ASP A 573 -13.58 19.40 14.51
N HIS A 574 -12.64 19.78 15.37
CA HIS A 574 -11.22 19.94 15.02
C HIS A 574 -10.97 20.94 13.86
N LEU A 575 -11.79 21.95 13.67
CA LEU A 575 -11.53 23.02 12.71
C LEU A 575 -10.32 23.86 13.14
N GLY A 576 -9.56 24.39 12.15
CA GLY A 576 -8.32 25.12 12.39
C GLY A 576 -7.10 24.23 12.65
N ILE A 577 -7.23 22.90 12.58
CA ILE A 577 -6.12 21.98 12.78
C ILE A 577 -5.76 21.26 11.46
N GLY A 578 -4.48 21.35 11.06
CA GLY A 578 -3.96 20.67 9.86
C GLY A 578 -4.56 21.20 8.54
N ASP A 579 -4.77 22.51 8.49
CA ASP A 579 -5.27 23.28 7.36
C ASP A 579 -6.67 22.83 6.86
N ILE A 580 -7.50 22.33 7.79
CA ILE A 580 -8.94 22.07 7.63
C ILE A 580 -9.67 23.15 8.43
N ASP A 581 -10.05 24.22 7.77
CA ASP A 581 -10.52 25.44 8.43
C ASP A 581 -12.02 25.58 8.37
N THR A 582 -12.66 24.94 7.38
CA THR A 582 -14.10 25.01 7.17
C THR A 582 -14.75 23.64 7.28
N ILE A 583 -16.07 23.64 7.52
CA ILE A 583 -16.87 22.41 7.54
C ILE A 583 -16.90 21.75 6.16
N ASP A 584 -16.81 22.54 5.09
CA ASP A 584 -16.74 22.04 3.70
C ASP A 584 -15.40 21.34 3.43
N ASP A 585 -14.27 21.85 3.95
CA ASP A 585 -12.99 21.13 3.90
C ASP A 585 -13.09 19.80 4.63
N LEU A 586 -13.77 19.76 5.77
CA LEU A 586 -13.98 18.53 6.55
C LEU A 586 -14.90 17.55 5.80
N ALA A 587 -15.96 18.05 5.15
CA ALA A 587 -16.84 17.23 4.31
C ALA A 587 -16.08 16.64 3.13
N ARG A 588 -15.27 17.46 2.42
CA ARG A 588 -14.41 17.01 1.32
C ARG A 588 -13.39 15.96 1.77
N LEU A 589 -12.80 16.11 2.95
CA LEU A 589 -11.89 15.12 3.50
C LEU A 589 -12.60 13.78 3.78
N LYS A 590 -13.80 13.82 4.40
CA LYS A 590 -14.57 12.62 4.72
C LYS A 590 -15.15 11.96 3.46
N SER A 591 -15.47 12.71 2.40
CA SER A 591 -15.98 12.17 1.14
C SER A 591 -15.01 11.19 0.47
N VAL A 592 -13.69 11.26 0.80
CA VAL A 592 -12.69 10.29 0.29
C VAL A 592 -13.12 8.86 0.55
N VAL A 593 -13.72 8.56 1.72
CA VAL A 593 -14.15 7.21 2.10
C VAL A 593 -15.18 6.65 1.13
N VAL A 594 -16.19 7.44 0.76
CA VAL A 594 -17.24 6.99 -0.17
C VAL A 594 -16.83 7.11 -1.63
N ARG A 595 -15.98 8.07 -1.99
CA ARG A 595 -15.41 8.20 -3.34
C ARG A 595 -14.47 7.06 -3.70
N THR A 596 -13.89 6.38 -2.72
CA THR A 596 -13.06 5.19 -2.92
C THR A 596 -13.86 3.89 -2.88
N THR A 597 -15.16 3.96 -2.70
CA THR A 597 -16.02 2.78 -2.80
C THR A 597 -16.06 2.29 -4.26
N LEU A 598 -15.92 0.98 -4.43
CA LEU A 598 -15.90 0.34 -5.74
C LEU A 598 -17.23 0.57 -6.47
N PRO A 599 -17.26 0.69 -7.81
CA PRO A 599 -18.51 0.89 -8.59
C PRO A 599 -19.57 -0.19 -8.32
N THR A 600 -19.15 -1.40 -7.96
CA THR A 600 -20.05 -2.52 -7.59
C THR A 600 -20.59 -2.43 -6.18
N GLY A 601 -19.94 -1.61 -5.33
CA GLY A 601 -20.22 -1.44 -3.90
C GLY A 601 -21.30 -0.41 -3.59
N TYR A 602 -21.38 -0.01 -2.31
CA TYR A 602 -22.37 0.94 -1.79
C TYR A 602 -21.76 2.07 -0.97
N ALA A 603 -22.11 3.29 -1.29
CA ALA A 603 -21.95 4.46 -0.42
C ALA A 603 -23.18 4.56 0.50
N VAL A 604 -22.98 4.30 1.79
CA VAL A 604 -24.02 4.38 2.83
C VAL A 604 -23.97 5.76 3.48
N LEU A 605 -25.00 6.56 3.23
CA LEU A 605 -25.04 7.99 3.52
C LEU A 605 -26.19 8.35 4.46
N ASN A 606 -25.94 9.26 5.41
CA ASN A 606 -26.96 9.82 6.28
C ASN A 606 -27.85 10.81 5.50
N ALA A 607 -29.11 10.48 5.34
CA ALA A 607 -30.08 11.32 4.63
C ALA A 607 -30.47 12.62 5.37
N GLU A 608 -30.13 12.73 6.66
CA GLU A 608 -30.45 13.89 7.51
C GLU A 608 -29.33 14.94 7.55
N ASP A 609 -28.15 14.61 7.02
CA ASP A 609 -27.02 15.54 6.96
C ASP A 609 -26.83 16.05 5.50
N PRO A 610 -27.09 17.33 5.23
CA PRO A 610 -26.99 17.89 3.88
C PRO A 610 -25.60 17.76 3.26
N LEU A 611 -24.53 17.85 4.05
CA LEU A 611 -23.16 17.71 3.59
C LEU A 611 -22.86 16.25 3.18
N VAL A 612 -23.44 15.29 3.91
CA VAL A 612 -23.31 13.87 3.57
C VAL A 612 -24.14 13.53 2.33
N VAL A 613 -25.37 14.05 2.24
CA VAL A 613 -26.21 13.87 1.04
C VAL A 613 -25.54 14.42 -0.21
N ALA A 614 -24.85 15.57 -0.12
CA ALA A 614 -24.13 16.16 -1.24
C ALA A 614 -23.05 15.22 -1.84
N MET A 615 -22.46 14.35 -1.01
CA MET A 615 -21.43 13.38 -1.45
C MET A 615 -21.96 12.35 -2.44
N ALA A 616 -23.26 12.11 -2.48
CA ALA A 616 -23.88 11.19 -3.45
C ALA A 616 -23.58 11.54 -4.90
N LYS A 617 -23.28 12.81 -5.21
CA LYS A 617 -22.92 13.28 -6.56
C LYS A 617 -21.45 12.99 -6.92
N GLU A 618 -20.63 12.61 -5.96
CA GLU A 618 -19.18 12.41 -6.12
C GLU A 618 -18.80 10.93 -6.20
N VAL A 619 -19.74 10.01 -6.06
CA VAL A 619 -19.47 8.57 -6.01
C VAL A 619 -19.85 7.87 -7.31
N GLU A 620 -19.06 6.88 -7.71
CA GLU A 620 -19.33 5.97 -8.82
C GLU A 620 -20.09 4.71 -8.35
N SER A 621 -20.09 4.45 -7.06
CA SER A 621 -20.79 3.32 -6.44
C SER A 621 -22.29 3.56 -6.35
N LYS A 622 -23.03 2.51 -6.01
CA LYS A 622 -24.46 2.63 -5.66
C LYS A 622 -24.59 3.42 -4.37
N VAL A 623 -25.63 4.23 -4.28
CA VAL A 623 -25.95 4.97 -3.05
C VAL A 623 -27.00 4.21 -2.25
N ALA A 624 -26.84 4.19 -0.92
CA ALA A 624 -27.86 3.73 0.01
C ALA A 624 -27.97 4.76 1.15
N TYR A 625 -29.19 5.08 1.57
CA TYR A 625 -29.43 6.08 2.62
C TYR A 625 -29.94 5.46 3.93
N PHE A 626 -29.54 6.03 5.04
CA PHE A 626 -30.19 5.74 6.32
C PHE A 626 -30.78 7.01 6.93
N SER A 627 -31.94 6.89 7.61
CA SER A 627 -32.67 8.01 8.19
C SER A 627 -33.52 7.60 9.39
N MET A 628 -33.62 8.50 10.37
CA MET A 628 -34.63 8.39 11.45
C MET A 628 -36.05 8.77 10.97
N ASN A 629 -36.16 9.46 9.82
CA ASN A 629 -37.42 9.90 9.25
C ASN A 629 -37.78 9.09 7.97
N PRO A 630 -38.71 8.14 8.04
CA PRO A 630 -39.15 7.36 6.89
C PRO A 630 -39.89 8.19 5.84
N ASP A 631 -40.46 9.34 6.26
CA ASP A 631 -41.24 10.24 5.40
C ASP A 631 -40.40 11.28 4.66
N SER A 632 -39.08 11.25 4.82
CA SER A 632 -38.17 12.16 4.12
C SER A 632 -38.41 12.11 2.61
N PRO A 633 -38.59 13.26 1.92
CA PRO A 633 -38.72 13.31 0.46
C PRO A 633 -37.55 12.63 -0.27
N LEU A 634 -36.34 12.76 0.25
CA LEU A 634 -35.15 12.11 -0.29
C LEU A 634 -35.29 10.59 -0.25
N ILE A 635 -35.67 10.03 0.89
CA ILE A 635 -35.87 8.58 1.06
C ILE A 635 -36.95 8.08 0.10
N LYS A 636 -38.13 8.78 0.06
CA LYS A 636 -39.25 8.39 -0.82
C LYS A 636 -38.84 8.38 -2.30
N SER A 637 -38.17 9.43 -2.77
CA SER A 637 -37.69 9.49 -4.14
C SER A 637 -36.65 8.39 -4.42
N HIS A 638 -35.68 8.21 -3.52
CA HIS A 638 -34.64 7.20 -3.70
C HIS A 638 -35.18 5.77 -3.79
N ILE A 639 -36.18 5.45 -2.96
CA ILE A 639 -36.84 4.14 -3.00
C ILE A 639 -37.70 3.99 -4.25
N ALA A 640 -38.42 5.02 -4.68
CA ALA A 640 -39.18 4.99 -5.91
C ALA A 640 -38.32 4.71 -7.15
N ASP A 641 -37.05 5.17 -7.12
CA ASP A 641 -36.03 4.89 -8.15
C ASP A 641 -35.38 3.50 -8.00
N GLY A 642 -35.87 2.65 -7.08
CA GLY A 642 -35.35 1.30 -6.81
C GLY A 642 -34.10 1.28 -5.91
N GLY A 643 -33.78 2.39 -5.26
CA GLY A 643 -32.66 2.52 -4.32
C GLY A 643 -32.86 1.72 -3.04
N LEU A 644 -31.80 1.64 -2.23
CA LEU A 644 -31.74 0.91 -0.97
C LEU A 644 -31.69 1.91 0.19
N ALA A 645 -32.53 1.74 1.22
CA ALA A 645 -32.47 2.56 2.42
C ALA A 645 -32.76 1.76 3.70
N ALA A 646 -32.29 2.29 4.85
CA ALA A 646 -32.69 1.82 6.17
C ALA A 646 -33.33 2.98 6.94
N VAL A 647 -34.47 2.74 7.54
CA VAL A 647 -35.25 3.77 8.24
C VAL A 647 -35.73 3.29 9.60
N TYR A 648 -35.93 4.24 10.52
CA TYR A 648 -36.64 4.00 11.76
C TYR A 648 -38.12 4.30 11.58
N GLU A 649 -38.95 3.27 11.65
CA GLU A 649 -40.36 3.39 11.36
C GLU A 649 -41.18 2.57 12.34
N GLU A 650 -42.18 3.19 12.96
CA GLU A 650 -43.10 2.54 13.93
C GLU A 650 -42.37 1.76 15.04
N GLY A 651 -41.20 2.23 15.49
CA GLY A 651 -40.39 1.55 16.50
C GLY A 651 -39.41 0.51 15.96
N TYR A 652 -39.44 0.21 14.65
CA TYR A 652 -38.59 -0.80 14.03
C TYR A 652 -37.44 -0.19 13.22
N LEU A 653 -36.30 -0.89 13.22
CA LEU A 653 -35.30 -0.72 12.20
C LEU A 653 -35.78 -1.49 10.95
N THR A 654 -35.92 -0.78 9.83
CA THR A 654 -36.56 -1.30 8.62
C THR A 654 -35.68 -1.05 7.41
N ILE A 655 -35.47 -2.06 6.56
CA ILE A 655 -34.82 -1.90 5.25
C ILE A 655 -35.89 -1.77 4.19
N LEU A 656 -35.70 -0.80 3.27
CA LEU A 656 -36.57 -0.50 2.15
C LEU A 656 -35.77 -0.65 0.83
N LYS A 657 -36.44 -1.28 -0.18
CA LYS A 657 -35.90 -1.37 -1.53
C LYS A 657 -37.03 -1.50 -2.54
N GLY A 658 -37.28 -0.44 -3.32
CA GLY A 658 -38.50 -0.41 -4.16
C GLY A 658 -39.76 -0.66 -3.31
N ASP A 659 -40.59 -1.61 -3.71
CA ASP A 659 -41.78 -2.02 -2.96
C ASP A 659 -41.50 -2.95 -1.77
N TRP A 660 -40.26 -3.34 -1.56
CA TRP A 660 -39.88 -4.25 -0.47
C TRP A 660 -39.64 -3.48 0.81
N LYS A 661 -40.28 -3.98 1.88
CA LYS A 661 -40.15 -3.48 3.25
C LYS A 661 -39.86 -4.64 4.17
N MET A 662 -38.72 -4.61 4.85
CA MET A 662 -38.29 -5.65 5.78
C MET A 662 -37.97 -5.06 7.13
N ARG A 663 -38.80 -5.38 8.13
CA ARG A 663 -38.52 -5.08 9.54
C ARG A 663 -37.44 -5.99 10.04
N ILE A 664 -36.36 -5.43 10.57
CA ILE A 664 -35.21 -6.16 11.13
C ILE A 664 -35.52 -6.50 12.59
N GLU A 665 -35.65 -5.47 13.45
CA GLU A 665 -35.85 -5.61 14.89
C GLU A 665 -36.51 -4.35 15.45
N GLU A 666 -37.22 -4.46 16.58
CA GLU A 666 -37.65 -3.32 17.36
C GLU A 666 -36.46 -2.64 18.01
N ALA A 667 -36.39 -1.32 17.94
CA ALA A 667 -35.27 -0.58 18.50
C ALA A 667 -35.14 -0.79 20.02
N VAL A 668 -36.22 -1.03 20.71
CA VAL A 668 -36.23 -1.31 22.17
C VAL A 668 -35.52 -2.62 22.52
N ASN A 669 -35.50 -3.58 21.59
CA ASN A 669 -34.85 -4.87 21.77
C ASN A 669 -33.36 -4.86 21.38
N VAL A 670 -32.87 -3.76 20.81
CA VAL A 670 -31.46 -3.60 20.45
C VAL A 670 -30.71 -2.98 21.63
N PRO A 671 -29.87 -3.75 22.37
CA PRO A 671 -29.33 -3.31 23.67
C PRO A 671 -28.55 -2.00 23.62
N VAL A 672 -27.80 -1.75 22.54
CA VAL A 672 -27.01 -0.53 22.36
C VAL A 672 -27.87 0.75 22.30
N THR A 673 -29.17 0.63 22.01
CA THR A 673 -30.12 1.75 21.99
C THR A 673 -30.64 2.13 23.38
N LEU A 674 -30.28 1.35 24.41
CA LEU A 674 -30.73 1.53 25.79
C LEU A 674 -32.28 1.65 25.90
N GLY A 675 -32.99 0.65 25.35
CA GLY A 675 -34.43 0.61 25.31
C GLY A 675 -35.06 1.64 24.36
N GLY A 676 -34.39 1.97 23.26
CA GLY A 676 -34.84 2.94 22.27
C GLY A 676 -34.66 4.41 22.68
N ARG A 677 -34.02 4.69 23.81
CA ARG A 677 -33.79 6.06 24.31
C ARG A 677 -32.64 6.76 23.60
N ALA A 678 -31.58 6.03 23.17
CA ALA A 678 -30.41 6.58 22.50
C ALA A 678 -30.66 6.68 20.99
N ALA A 679 -31.30 7.75 20.52
CA ALA A 679 -31.66 7.95 19.12
C ALA A 679 -30.46 7.84 18.16
N PHE A 680 -29.29 8.39 18.55
CA PHE A 680 -28.07 8.29 17.74
C PHE A 680 -27.55 6.84 17.61
N ASN A 681 -27.82 5.95 18.59
CA ASN A 681 -27.52 4.53 18.47
C ASN A 681 -28.54 3.77 17.60
N ILE A 682 -29.77 4.24 17.51
CA ILE A 682 -30.71 3.76 16.49
C ILE A 682 -30.16 4.11 15.11
N GLN A 683 -29.67 5.34 14.92
CA GLN A 683 -29.04 5.80 13.67
C GLN A 683 -27.79 4.99 13.32
N ASN A 684 -26.92 4.73 14.31
CA ASN A 684 -25.75 3.85 14.15
C ASN A 684 -26.15 2.42 13.73
N SER A 685 -27.26 1.91 14.32
CA SER A 685 -27.79 0.57 14.02
C SER A 685 -28.40 0.49 12.60
N LEU A 686 -29.05 1.56 12.14
CA LEU A 686 -29.55 1.67 10.76
C LEU A 686 -28.39 1.63 9.75
N ALA A 687 -27.35 2.44 9.98
CA ALA A 687 -26.17 2.47 9.13
C ALA A 687 -25.45 1.11 9.10
N ALA A 688 -25.30 0.46 10.26
CA ALA A 688 -24.66 -0.84 10.37
C ALA A 688 -25.45 -1.95 9.67
N SER A 689 -26.77 -1.96 9.87
CA SER A 689 -27.67 -2.92 9.21
C SER A 689 -27.62 -2.78 7.69
N LEU A 690 -27.65 -1.54 7.21
CA LEU A 690 -27.61 -1.24 5.78
C LEU A 690 -26.27 -1.64 5.14
N ALA A 691 -25.15 -1.35 5.83
CA ALA A 691 -23.83 -1.75 5.39
C ALA A 691 -23.69 -3.27 5.31
N ALA A 692 -24.15 -4.00 6.33
CA ALA A 692 -24.11 -5.46 6.35
C ALA A 692 -25.04 -6.07 5.29
N PHE A 693 -26.26 -5.55 5.15
CA PHE A 693 -27.23 -6.01 4.13
C PHE A 693 -26.70 -5.82 2.71
N SER A 694 -26.03 -4.71 2.43
CA SER A 694 -25.41 -4.44 1.13
C SER A 694 -24.29 -5.43 0.76
N GLN A 695 -23.76 -6.16 1.75
CA GLN A 695 -22.78 -7.24 1.60
C GLN A 695 -23.41 -8.65 1.77
N HIS A 696 -24.70 -8.77 1.49
CA HIS A 696 -25.44 -10.03 1.49
C HIS A 696 -25.52 -10.76 2.84
N VAL A 697 -25.31 -10.05 3.95
CA VAL A 697 -25.63 -10.58 5.28
C VAL A 697 -27.15 -10.72 5.40
N THR A 698 -27.64 -11.85 5.85
CA THR A 698 -29.07 -12.11 5.94
C THR A 698 -29.73 -11.28 7.04
N ILE A 699 -31.02 -10.98 6.88
CA ILE A 699 -31.79 -10.24 7.90
C ILE A 699 -31.73 -10.91 9.27
N GLU A 700 -31.75 -12.25 9.31
CA GLU A 700 -31.66 -13.00 10.56
C GLU A 700 -30.31 -12.85 11.24
N GLN A 701 -29.21 -12.87 10.48
CA GLN A 701 -27.87 -12.60 11.01
C GLN A 701 -27.72 -11.16 11.49
N ILE A 702 -28.30 -10.20 10.78
CA ILE A 702 -28.32 -8.78 11.19
C ILE A 702 -29.10 -8.66 12.50
N ARG A 703 -30.31 -9.24 12.60
CA ARG A 703 -31.14 -9.26 13.81
C ARG A 703 -30.36 -9.84 15.00
N GLN A 704 -29.77 -11.02 14.81
CA GLN A 704 -28.96 -11.65 15.85
C GLN A 704 -27.80 -10.78 16.30
N GLY A 705 -27.09 -10.16 15.35
CA GLY A 705 -26.00 -9.23 15.65
C GLY A 705 -26.47 -8.00 16.43
N LEU A 706 -27.60 -7.40 16.06
CA LEU A 706 -28.20 -6.28 16.78
C LEU A 706 -28.63 -6.67 18.20
N ALA A 707 -29.30 -7.82 18.35
CA ALA A 707 -29.83 -8.28 19.64
C ALA A 707 -28.74 -8.70 20.65
N THR A 708 -27.55 -9.08 20.17
CA THR A 708 -26.44 -9.53 21.03
C THR A 708 -25.34 -8.50 21.22
N PHE A 709 -25.45 -7.31 20.60
CA PHE A 709 -24.49 -6.25 20.76
C PHE A 709 -24.88 -5.33 21.91
N VAL A 710 -24.10 -5.37 22.98
CA VAL A 710 -24.38 -4.64 24.22
C VAL A 710 -23.43 -3.44 24.38
N ALA A 711 -23.95 -2.30 24.86
CA ALA A 711 -23.13 -1.14 25.24
C ALA A 711 -22.38 -1.41 26.55
N SER A 712 -21.41 -2.31 26.53
CA SER A 712 -20.60 -2.72 27.69
C SER A 712 -19.16 -2.18 27.61
N SER A 713 -18.47 -2.21 28.75
CA SER A 713 -17.04 -1.90 28.83
C SER A 713 -16.17 -2.76 27.94
N GLU A 714 -16.62 -3.97 27.56
CA GLU A 714 -15.91 -4.89 26.69
C GLU A 714 -16.21 -4.66 25.20
N GLN A 715 -17.50 -4.51 24.85
CA GLN A 715 -17.91 -4.40 23.44
C GLN A 715 -17.81 -2.95 22.89
N THR A 716 -18.06 -1.94 23.73
CA THR A 716 -18.03 -0.52 23.34
C THR A 716 -17.43 0.34 24.44
N PRO A 717 -16.16 0.21 24.82
CA PRO A 717 -15.58 0.96 25.93
C PRO A 717 -15.76 2.48 25.73
N GLY A 718 -16.32 3.16 26.73
CA GLY A 718 -16.57 4.59 26.69
C GLY A 718 -17.62 5.06 25.68
N ARG A 719 -18.54 4.19 25.29
CA ARG A 719 -19.65 4.53 24.41
C ARG A 719 -20.97 4.10 25.06
N MET A 720 -21.61 5.02 25.76
CA MET A 720 -22.90 4.79 26.48
C MET A 720 -22.83 3.60 27.45
N ASN A 721 -21.73 3.41 28.16
CA ASN A 721 -21.63 2.34 29.15
C ASN A 721 -22.42 2.71 30.40
N LEU A 722 -23.58 2.08 30.57
CA LEU A 722 -24.48 2.31 31.70
C LEU A 722 -24.22 1.27 32.79
N PHE A 723 -23.95 1.75 34.02
CA PHE A 723 -23.69 0.95 35.19
C PHE A 723 -24.80 1.19 36.25
N GLU A 724 -25.36 0.13 36.78
CA GLU A 724 -26.27 0.19 37.90
C GLU A 724 -25.46 0.13 39.21
N LEU A 725 -25.62 1.11 40.08
CA LEU A 725 -24.91 1.28 41.36
C LEU A 725 -25.90 1.22 42.56
N GLY A 726 -26.86 0.31 42.49
CA GLY A 726 -27.86 0.09 43.53
C GLY A 726 -28.88 1.19 43.61
N LYS A 727 -28.53 2.38 44.13
CA LYS A 727 -29.44 3.48 44.32
C LYS A 727 -29.50 4.48 43.17
N PHE A 728 -28.51 4.51 42.33
CA PHE A 728 -28.35 5.42 41.20
C PHE A 728 -27.63 4.74 40.05
N HIS A 729 -27.47 5.40 38.91
CA HIS A 729 -26.78 4.90 37.75
C HIS A 729 -25.58 5.77 37.39
N ALA A 730 -24.59 5.19 36.77
CA ALA A 730 -23.47 5.92 36.16
C ALA A 730 -23.40 5.60 34.66
N LEU A 731 -23.18 6.61 33.84
CA LEU A 731 -23.01 6.52 32.39
C LEU A 731 -21.62 7.04 32.01
N VAL A 732 -20.86 6.26 31.27
CA VAL A 732 -19.57 6.66 30.73
C VAL A 732 -19.69 6.82 29.21
N ASP A 733 -19.38 8.02 28.71
CA ASP A 733 -19.38 8.31 27.27
C ASP A 733 -18.23 9.25 26.90
N TYR A 734 -17.55 8.96 25.80
CA TYR A 734 -16.40 9.73 25.31
C TYR A 734 -16.81 10.93 24.44
N ALA A 735 -18.00 11.46 24.57
CA ALA A 735 -18.41 12.69 23.87
C ALA A 735 -17.50 13.86 24.31
N HIS A 736 -16.98 14.60 23.32
CA HIS A 736 -16.00 15.67 23.53
C HIS A 736 -16.21 16.86 22.58
N ASN A 737 -17.36 16.92 21.93
CA ASN A 737 -17.77 18.00 21.04
C ASN A 737 -19.24 18.39 21.27
N PRO A 738 -19.68 19.60 20.86
CA PRO A 738 -21.05 20.06 21.11
C PRO A 738 -22.15 19.13 20.61
N ALA A 739 -21.93 18.49 19.44
CA ALA A 739 -22.92 17.56 18.89
C ALA A 739 -23.05 16.27 19.72
N GLY A 740 -21.93 15.74 20.25
CA GLY A 740 -21.94 14.62 21.17
C GLY A 740 -22.68 14.96 22.47
N PHE A 741 -22.44 16.15 23.04
CA PHE A 741 -23.16 16.60 24.22
C PHE A 741 -24.67 16.75 23.97
N LYS A 742 -25.07 17.31 22.82
CA LYS A 742 -26.48 17.39 22.41
C LYS A 742 -27.15 16.02 22.34
N ALA A 743 -26.44 15.02 21.75
CA ALA A 743 -26.94 13.66 21.66
C ALA A 743 -27.14 13.00 23.05
N ILE A 744 -26.22 13.26 24.00
CA ILE A 744 -26.35 12.79 25.39
C ILE A 744 -27.47 13.58 26.12
N ALA A 745 -27.63 14.88 25.85
CA ALA A 745 -28.73 15.67 26.39
C ALA A 745 -30.11 15.09 26.05
N ASP A 746 -30.30 14.68 24.78
CA ASP A 746 -31.53 14.04 24.31
C ASP A 746 -31.82 12.71 25.05
N PHE A 747 -30.77 11.99 25.42
CA PHE A 747 -30.90 10.78 26.23
C PHE A 747 -31.26 11.10 27.68
N ILE A 748 -30.60 12.11 28.30
CA ILE A 748 -30.82 12.53 29.69
C ILE A 748 -32.25 13.05 29.89
N GLN A 749 -32.82 13.81 28.91
CA GLN A 749 -34.18 14.29 28.96
C GLN A 749 -35.23 13.17 29.08
N LYS A 750 -34.89 11.95 28.64
CA LYS A 750 -35.74 10.76 28.78
C LYS A 750 -35.44 9.96 30.05
N TRP A 751 -34.55 10.44 30.89
CA TRP A 751 -34.19 9.80 32.16
C TRP A 751 -35.07 10.30 33.31
N GLU A 752 -35.57 9.39 34.12
CA GLU A 752 -36.34 9.71 35.30
C GLU A 752 -35.41 9.94 36.49
N GLY A 753 -35.11 11.18 36.83
CA GLY A 753 -34.20 11.54 37.94
C GLY A 753 -33.25 12.66 37.59
N GLU A 754 -32.55 13.15 38.63
CA GLU A 754 -31.53 14.21 38.49
C GLU A 754 -30.28 13.68 37.76
N ALA A 755 -29.71 14.51 36.88
CA ALA A 755 -28.45 14.19 36.21
C ALA A 755 -27.28 15.01 36.77
N ILE A 756 -26.15 14.38 37.03
CA ILE A 756 -24.90 14.97 37.52
C ILE A 756 -23.84 14.78 36.44
N GLY A 757 -23.14 15.85 36.06
CA GLY A 757 -22.12 15.80 35.02
C GLY A 757 -20.69 15.84 35.55
N VAL A 758 -19.79 14.95 35.08
CA VAL A 758 -18.34 15.12 35.23
C VAL A 758 -17.82 15.47 33.85
N ILE A 759 -17.47 16.73 33.64
CA ILE A 759 -17.15 17.27 32.31
C ILE A 759 -15.68 17.69 32.18
N GLY A 760 -15.14 17.61 31.00
CA GLY A 760 -13.83 18.10 30.59
C GLY A 760 -13.83 18.38 29.09
N ALA A 761 -12.76 18.94 28.57
CA ALA A 761 -12.58 19.15 27.14
C ALA A 761 -11.09 19.03 26.76
N PRO A 762 -10.77 18.53 25.53
CA PRO A 762 -9.40 18.54 25.02
C PRO A 762 -8.87 19.96 24.81
N GLY A 763 -7.61 20.20 25.21
CA GLY A 763 -7.03 21.56 25.16
C GLY A 763 -6.75 22.11 23.76
N ASP A 764 -6.81 21.31 22.72
CA ASP A 764 -6.64 21.72 21.32
C ASP A 764 -7.93 22.24 20.64
N ARG A 765 -9.01 22.39 21.41
CA ARG A 765 -10.27 22.98 20.92
C ARG A 765 -10.20 24.52 20.97
N ARG A 766 -11.01 25.17 20.11
CA ARG A 766 -11.19 26.62 20.17
C ARG A 766 -11.92 27.02 21.46
N ASP A 767 -11.67 28.23 21.92
CA ASP A 767 -12.27 28.73 23.17
C ASP A 767 -13.81 28.72 23.11
N GLU A 768 -14.36 29.12 21.94
CA GLU A 768 -15.80 29.12 21.72
C GLU A 768 -16.42 27.73 21.85
N ASP A 769 -15.74 26.69 21.32
CA ASP A 769 -16.20 25.30 21.38
C ASP A 769 -16.20 24.80 22.85
N ILE A 770 -15.19 25.18 23.65
CA ILE A 770 -15.09 24.81 25.08
C ILE A 770 -16.18 25.51 25.89
N ILE A 771 -16.42 26.81 25.63
CA ILE A 771 -17.50 27.57 26.28
C ILE A 771 -18.86 26.96 25.93
N GLU A 772 -19.12 26.60 24.65
CA GLU A 772 -20.36 25.93 24.21
C GLU A 772 -20.57 24.60 24.96
N LEU A 773 -19.53 23.81 25.22
CA LEU A 773 -19.66 22.60 26.04
C LEU A 773 -20.11 22.90 27.46
N GLY A 774 -19.59 23.96 28.08
CA GLY A 774 -20.04 24.44 29.38
C GLY A 774 -21.50 24.87 29.37
N GLN A 775 -21.94 25.63 28.37
CA GLN A 775 -23.32 26.06 28.16
C GLN A 775 -24.27 24.89 28.02
N LEU A 776 -23.89 23.88 27.21
CA LEU A 776 -24.66 22.65 27.04
C LEU A 776 -24.77 21.88 28.34
N ALA A 777 -23.67 21.74 29.09
CA ALA A 777 -23.66 21.06 30.38
C ALA A 777 -24.60 21.72 31.40
N ALA A 778 -24.69 23.06 31.44
CA ALA A 778 -25.62 23.79 32.32
C ALA A 778 -27.11 23.51 32.03
N ASN A 779 -27.43 23.13 30.78
CA ASN A 779 -28.77 22.72 30.38
C ASN A 779 -29.06 21.23 30.62
N MET A 780 -28.02 20.43 30.83
CA MET A 780 -28.13 18.96 30.96
C MET A 780 -28.17 18.51 32.42
N PHE A 781 -27.44 19.17 33.28
CA PHE A 781 -27.14 18.68 34.63
C PHE A 781 -27.64 19.60 35.73
N GLY A 782 -28.11 19.00 36.84
CA GLY A 782 -28.43 19.71 38.06
C GLY A 782 -27.19 20.02 38.92
N GLN A 783 -26.10 19.28 38.75
CA GLN A 783 -24.81 19.51 39.39
C GLN A 783 -23.68 19.17 38.42
N ILE A 784 -22.58 19.92 38.45
CA ILE A 784 -21.47 19.76 37.51
C ILE A 784 -20.14 19.68 38.27
N PHE A 785 -19.32 18.69 37.91
CA PHE A 785 -17.94 18.59 38.31
C PHE A 785 -17.07 18.84 37.07
N ILE A 786 -16.16 19.83 37.12
CA ILE A 786 -15.23 20.15 36.03
C ILE A 786 -13.86 19.55 36.33
N LYS A 787 -13.36 18.75 35.43
CA LYS A 787 -12.02 18.16 35.45
C LYS A 787 -11.16 18.66 34.28
N GLU A 788 -9.86 18.41 34.32
CA GLU A 788 -8.95 18.63 33.18
C GLU A 788 -8.38 17.33 32.67
N ASP A 789 -8.11 17.29 31.35
CA ASP A 789 -7.37 16.19 30.73
C ASP A 789 -5.89 16.26 31.15
N LYS A 790 -5.24 15.09 31.29
CA LYS A 790 -3.82 15.05 31.68
C LYS A 790 -2.92 15.69 30.62
N ASP A 791 -3.26 15.51 29.33
CA ASP A 791 -2.60 16.20 28.23
C ASP A 791 -3.31 17.50 27.90
N LEU A 792 -2.73 18.60 28.35
CA LEU A 792 -3.29 19.94 28.13
C LEU A 792 -3.10 20.46 26.69
N ARG A 793 -2.45 19.71 25.82
CA ARG A 793 -2.25 20.02 24.40
C ARG A 793 -1.76 21.45 24.14
N GLY A 794 -0.81 21.91 24.97
CA GLY A 794 -0.18 23.22 24.84
C GLY A 794 -0.86 24.36 25.60
N ARG A 795 -2.01 24.16 26.25
CA ARG A 795 -2.64 25.16 27.13
C ARG A 795 -2.02 25.17 28.53
N ALA A 796 -2.12 26.32 29.20
CA ALA A 796 -1.75 26.38 30.61
C ALA A 796 -2.79 25.64 31.48
N PRO A 797 -2.40 25.12 32.64
CA PRO A 797 -3.31 24.48 33.59
C PRO A 797 -4.46 25.43 33.98
N ARG A 798 -5.64 24.89 34.20
CA ARG A 798 -6.90 25.52 34.55
C ARG A 798 -7.59 26.32 33.44
N VAL A 799 -6.94 26.64 32.32
CA VAL A 799 -7.55 27.43 31.24
C VAL A 799 -8.81 26.74 30.67
N VAL A 800 -8.75 25.44 30.43
CA VAL A 800 -9.89 24.67 29.91
C VAL A 800 -11.03 24.64 30.97
N ALA A 801 -10.68 24.39 32.22
CA ALA A 801 -11.65 24.34 33.30
C ALA A 801 -12.34 25.69 33.52
N ASP A 802 -11.60 26.80 33.38
CA ASP A 802 -12.17 28.16 33.56
C ASP A 802 -13.09 28.53 32.36
N LEU A 803 -12.75 28.15 31.13
CA LEU A 803 -13.62 28.33 29.97
C LEU A 803 -14.92 27.50 30.08
N LEU A 804 -14.83 26.23 30.51
CA LEU A 804 -16.02 25.42 30.79
C LEU A 804 -16.91 26.06 31.88
N ARG A 805 -16.28 26.52 32.96
CA ARG A 805 -16.98 27.22 34.05
C ARG A 805 -17.65 28.50 33.55
N GLN A 806 -16.98 29.28 32.71
CA GLN A 806 -17.56 30.46 32.07
C GLN A 806 -18.84 30.09 31.32
N GLY A 807 -18.79 29.07 30.45
CA GLY A 807 -19.95 28.61 29.71
C GLY A 807 -21.11 28.15 30.60
N VAL A 808 -20.82 27.46 31.71
CA VAL A 808 -21.83 27.08 32.71
C VAL A 808 -22.47 28.31 33.32
N GLN A 809 -21.68 29.30 33.75
CA GLN A 809 -22.16 30.50 34.42
C GLN A 809 -22.95 31.43 33.51
N GLU A 810 -22.66 31.47 32.21
CA GLU A 810 -23.41 32.22 31.22
C GLU A 810 -24.88 31.76 31.09
N ILE A 811 -25.16 30.48 31.32
CA ILE A 811 -26.50 29.89 31.22
C ILE A 811 -27.20 29.85 32.60
N ASN A 812 -26.50 29.35 33.62
CA ASN A 812 -27.07 29.21 34.95
C ASN A 812 -26.00 29.46 36.04
N PRO A 813 -25.87 30.72 36.52
CA PRO A 813 -24.89 31.08 37.54
C PRO A 813 -25.13 30.41 38.91
N ASN A 814 -26.32 29.87 39.16
CA ASN A 814 -26.69 29.27 40.45
C ASN A 814 -26.48 27.74 40.48
N ILE A 815 -26.10 27.12 39.37
CA ILE A 815 -25.89 25.67 39.33
C ILE A 815 -24.69 25.28 40.19
N PRO A 816 -24.78 24.25 41.04
CA PRO A 816 -23.61 23.72 41.76
C PRO A 816 -22.54 23.27 40.79
N CYS A 817 -21.44 24.05 40.69
CA CYS A 817 -20.36 23.79 39.76
C CYS A 817 -19.02 23.74 40.52
N ILE A 818 -18.47 22.52 40.65
CA ILE A 818 -17.27 22.23 41.44
C ILE A 818 -16.12 21.89 40.50
N THR A 819 -14.98 22.58 40.65
CA THR A 819 -13.79 22.25 39.87
C THR A 819 -12.85 21.34 40.66
N ILE A 820 -12.65 20.12 40.19
CA ILE A 820 -11.68 19.16 40.71
C ILE A 820 -10.86 18.71 39.48
N LEU A 821 -9.62 19.18 39.36
CA LEU A 821 -8.84 19.01 38.15
C LEU A 821 -8.44 17.56 37.90
N ASP A 822 -8.24 16.76 38.97
CA ASP A 822 -7.97 15.33 38.82
C ASP A 822 -9.26 14.56 38.46
N GLU A 823 -9.20 13.83 37.37
CA GLU A 823 -10.35 13.06 36.84
C GLU A 823 -10.86 12.01 37.83
N ALA A 824 -9.96 11.28 38.48
CA ALA A 824 -10.36 10.22 39.40
C ALA A 824 -11.03 10.77 40.68
N GLU A 825 -10.55 11.89 41.19
CA GLU A 825 -11.15 12.60 42.32
C GLU A 825 -12.50 13.21 41.93
N ALA A 826 -12.63 13.82 40.74
CA ALA A 826 -13.87 14.39 40.24
C ALA A 826 -14.95 13.32 40.07
N ILE A 827 -14.62 12.16 39.48
CA ILE A 827 -15.53 11.02 39.34
C ILE A 827 -15.96 10.51 40.71
N SER A 828 -15.03 10.32 41.64
CA SER A 828 -15.34 9.83 42.98
C SER A 828 -16.26 10.78 43.75
N ALA A 829 -15.99 12.10 43.68
CA ALA A 829 -16.83 13.13 44.30
C ALA A 829 -18.24 13.16 43.71
N ALA A 830 -18.39 13.04 42.40
CA ALA A 830 -19.68 12.95 41.71
C ALA A 830 -20.47 11.70 42.13
N LEU A 831 -19.82 10.52 42.21
CA LEU A 831 -20.45 9.29 42.67
C LEU A 831 -20.85 9.33 44.16
N ASP A 832 -20.09 10.05 45.01
CA ASP A 832 -20.39 10.22 46.43
C ASP A 832 -21.55 11.19 46.69
N SER A 833 -21.72 12.17 45.79
CA SER A 833 -22.82 13.16 45.91
C SER A 833 -24.13 12.70 45.28
N ALA A 834 -24.16 11.57 44.57
CA ALA A 834 -25.28 11.13 43.77
C ALA A 834 -26.53 10.77 44.61
N PRO A 835 -27.69 11.47 44.42
CA PRO A 835 -28.96 11.13 45.08
C PRO A 835 -29.52 9.80 44.57
N GLN A 836 -30.57 9.33 45.24
CA GLN A 836 -31.32 8.17 44.78
C GLN A 836 -31.98 8.46 43.42
N SER A 837 -31.97 7.46 42.55
CA SER A 837 -32.54 7.51 41.17
C SER A 837 -31.82 8.47 40.24
N SER A 838 -30.67 9.05 40.62
CA SER A 838 -29.92 9.98 39.78
C SER A 838 -29.07 9.22 38.70
N LEU A 839 -28.59 10.00 37.75
CA LEU A 839 -27.65 9.56 36.70
C LEU A 839 -26.37 10.38 36.77
N VAL A 840 -25.25 9.74 37.07
CA VAL A 840 -23.94 10.38 37.00
C VAL A 840 -23.37 10.14 35.60
N VAL A 841 -23.18 11.20 34.82
CA VAL A 841 -22.62 11.11 33.46
C VAL A 841 -21.16 11.56 33.49
N VAL A 842 -20.28 10.69 33.06
CA VAL A 842 -18.83 10.90 33.03
C VAL A 842 -18.34 11.01 31.60
N PHE A 843 -17.71 12.15 31.26
CA PHE A 843 -16.98 12.36 30.01
C PHE A 843 -15.48 12.24 30.28
N PRO A 844 -14.88 11.03 30.16
CA PRO A 844 -13.52 10.76 30.60
C PRO A 844 -12.46 11.20 29.60
N ASP A 845 -11.26 11.56 30.05
CA ASP A 845 -10.01 11.57 29.28
C ASP A 845 -9.52 10.13 29.06
N LYS A 846 -9.49 9.33 30.14
CA LYS A 846 -9.06 7.93 30.13
C LYS A 846 -10.24 6.99 30.44
N VAL A 847 -10.84 6.46 29.37
CA VAL A 847 -12.00 5.57 29.45
C VAL A 847 -11.79 4.41 30.41
N ASP A 848 -10.68 3.66 30.28
CA ASP A 848 -10.38 2.48 31.10
C ASP A 848 -10.30 2.85 32.61
N ALA A 849 -9.70 3.99 32.92
CA ALA A 849 -9.54 4.44 34.30
C ALA A 849 -10.91 4.84 34.91
N ALA A 850 -11.75 5.55 34.15
CA ALA A 850 -13.07 5.93 34.58
C ALA A 850 -13.97 4.70 34.82
N ILE A 851 -13.94 3.73 33.90
CA ILE A 851 -14.67 2.47 34.05
C ILE A 851 -14.20 1.72 35.29
N ALA A 852 -12.89 1.60 35.51
CA ALA A 852 -12.34 0.90 36.68
C ALA A 852 -12.78 1.51 38.01
N ILE A 853 -12.87 2.85 38.09
CA ILE A 853 -13.37 3.55 39.31
C ILE A 853 -14.85 3.20 39.58
N ILE A 854 -15.66 3.18 38.51
CA ILE A 854 -17.09 2.88 38.62
C ILE A 854 -17.33 1.42 38.99
N GLU A 855 -16.59 0.49 38.38
CA GLU A 855 -16.65 -0.92 38.70
C GLU A 855 -16.17 -1.24 40.11
N ALA A 856 -15.10 -0.59 40.56
CA ALA A 856 -14.67 -0.69 41.96
C ALA A 856 -15.72 -0.16 42.94
N ARG A 857 -16.50 0.88 42.56
CA ARG A 857 -17.65 1.36 43.36
C ARG A 857 -18.77 0.35 43.37
N LYS A 858 -19.12 -0.20 42.21
CA LYS A 858 -20.14 -1.24 42.07
C LYS A 858 -19.85 -2.45 42.96
N SER A 859 -18.59 -2.93 42.96
CA SER A 859 -18.16 -4.09 43.79
C SER A 859 -18.23 -3.80 45.32
N LYS A 860 -18.18 -2.55 45.78
CA LYS A 860 -18.36 -2.17 47.18
C LYS A 860 -19.83 -2.08 47.58
N LEU A 861 -20.74 -1.95 46.66
CA LEU A 861 -22.16 -1.81 46.87
C LEU A 861 -22.94 -3.13 46.71
N SER A 862 -22.36 -4.09 45.98
CA SER A 862 -22.78 -5.49 45.89
C SER A 862 -22.27 -6.29 47.10
#